data_0898f43f111955658cf5dd059993f097
#
_entry.id   0898f43f111955658cf5dd059993f097
#
_cell.length_a   1.000
_cell.length_b   1.000
_cell.length_c   1.000
_cell.angle_alpha   90.00
_cell.angle_beta   90.00
_cell.angle_gamma   90.00
#
_symmetry.space_group_name_H-M   'P 1'
#
loop_
_entity.id
_entity.type
_entity.pdbx_description
1 polymer ?
#
loop_
_entity_poly.entity_id
_entity_poly.type
_entity_poly.pdbx_seq_one_letter_code
_entity_poly.pdbx_strand_id
1 'polypeptide(L)'
;MSIQDCIKERVLVLDGAMGSLIQEYQLEENDFRGTLLNGVSTLFNTQMKGNNDVLNLTRPDVISDIHRRYLEAGADIITTNTFNAQRISQADYHLQSFARQMNVEGARLARQCADAFSTPEKPRFVAGSVGPTNKTCSMSPDVSNPAFRALTYDQLLEAYIEQMEGLKEGGVDVILIETIFDSLNAKVAIDAAMRTGLPIMLSVTISDAAGRTLSGQTLDAFLASVSAYPIFSIGLNCSFGARQMKPYLKELAQHAPYYISAHPNAGLPNSLGLYDETPETMAPQIQEFIDEGLVNIVGGCCGTTPDFIARYVPLVTGKTPHMPAPKPNCLWLSGLDLLEIPSGMHPHGHPSPLGGDRGRPFTNIGERCNVAGSRKFLRLIKEKNYEEALQIARQQVEDGALVIDINMDDGLLDARQEMVTFLNLIAAEPDIARVPVMIDSSKWEVITAALKCVQGKSIVNSISLKEGEEVFLSHARDIHRFGAAVVVMCFDEQGQATTYERRIEIAQRAYRLLTEQVGMQPQDIIFDPNVLAIATGIEEHNSYALDFIRATAWIRQNLKGAHVSGGVSNLSFSFRGNNYIREAMHAVFLYHAINEGMDFGIVNPATKVTYDDIPVDQLTTIEDVVLNRTPDASERLIQLAAETQNPTNPSPIGPISPMGPMGSLEDRLQEALIKGRSDTLEADLNEALAKYPRAVDIIEGPLMAGMNEVGRRFGEGKMFLPQVVKTARTMKQAVEILQPHIESGKSGNPGDSGLSGDSGKSAQSKILLATVKGDVHDIGKNIVGVVMACNGYEVIDLGVMVPADEIVKKAIEEKVDMIGLSGLITPSLEEMVNVAQALRKANLDIPILIGGATTSQLHVALKIAPVYGGPVVWMKDASQNPIAAQRLMADRKGISDELNKEYAHLREQYNNEQQQLVSLEEARQRKPRFFQE
;
A
#
# COMPACT_ATOMS: atom_id res chain seq x y z
N MET A 1 -25.33 -23.49 30.23
CA MET A 1 -23.91 -23.59 29.82
C MET A 1 -23.83 -23.14 28.38
N SER A 2 -22.91 -22.24 28.01
CA SER A 2 -22.75 -21.78 26.62
C SER A 2 -21.94 -22.78 25.80
N ILE A 3 -22.00 -22.66 24.46
CA ILE A 3 -21.15 -23.48 23.56
C ILE A 3 -19.67 -23.23 23.84
N GLN A 4 -19.33 -22.00 24.22
CA GLN A 4 -17.97 -21.58 24.58
C GLN A 4 -17.43 -22.20 25.86
N ASP A 5 -18.33 -22.61 26.79
CA ASP A 5 -17.95 -23.33 27.98
C ASP A 5 -17.85 -24.83 27.71
N CYS A 6 -18.82 -25.40 26.98
CA CYS A 6 -18.85 -26.85 26.68
C CYS A 6 -17.64 -27.32 25.88
N ILE A 7 -17.16 -26.51 24.89
CA ILE A 7 -16.04 -26.89 24.02
C ILE A 7 -14.71 -27.01 24.77
N LYS A 8 -14.59 -26.35 25.94
CA LYS A 8 -13.38 -26.44 26.79
C LYS A 8 -13.35 -27.74 27.58
N GLU A 9 -14.50 -28.30 27.84
CA GLU A 9 -14.64 -29.47 28.72
C GLU A 9 -14.72 -30.79 27.96
N ARG A 10 -15.28 -30.78 26.77
CA ARG A 10 -15.46 -31.99 25.94
C ARG A 10 -15.48 -31.72 24.45
N VAL A 11 -15.21 -32.76 23.68
CA VAL A 11 -15.40 -32.74 22.20
C VAL A 11 -16.90 -32.73 21.92
N LEU A 12 -17.36 -31.84 21.06
CA LEU A 12 -18.77 -31.70 20.66
C LEU A 12 -19.04 -32.44 19.36
N VAL A 13 -20.30 -32.94 19.24
CA VAL A 13 -20.75 -33.62 18.01
C VAL A 13 -21.71 -32.69 17.27
N LEU A 14 -21.34 -32.31 16.06
CA LEU A 14 -22.19 -31.61 15.09
C LEU A 14 -23.03 -32.64 14.30
N ASP A 15 -24.11 -32.21 13.75
CA ASP A 15 -24.97 -33.04 12.87
C ASP A 15 -24.30 -33.41 11.53
N GLY A 16 -25.05 -33.95 10.60
CA GLY A 16 -24.62 -34.39 9.29
C GLY A 16 -25.39 -33.71 8.15
N ALA A 17 -25.45 -34.38 6.99
CA ALA A 17 -25.94 -33.84 5.74
C ALA A 17 -27.44 -33.53 5.74
N MET A 18 -27.84 -32.26 5.80
CA MET A 18 -29.22 -31.81 5.62
C MET A 18 -29.73 -32.19 4.19
N GLY A 19 -28.95 -31.84 3.15
CA GLY A 19 -29.36 -32.07 1.76
C GLY A 19 -29.56 -33.56 1.40
N SER A 20 -28.69 -34.45 1.92
CA SER A 20 -28.82 -35.89 1.69
C SER A 20 -30.11 -36.46 2.30
N LEU A 21 -30.49 -35.98 3.49
CA LEU A 21 -31.74 -36.42 4.12
C LEU A 21 -32.98 -35.84 3.45
N ILE A 22 -32.95 -34.62 2.94
CA ILE A 22 -34.05 -34.06 2.12
C ILE A 22 -34.32 -34.95 0.91
N GLN A 23 -33.29 -35.50 0.26
CA GLN A 23 -33.45 -36.41 -0.88
C GLN A 23 -34.20 -37.69 -0.55
N GLU A 24 -34.12 -38.20 0.71
CA GLU A 24 -34.86 -39.39 1.14
C GLU A 24 -36.36 -39.19 1.05
N TYR A 25 -36.86 -37.95 1.19
CA TYR A 25 -38.33 -37.64 1.14
C TYR A 25 -38.87 -37.61 -0.28
N GLN A 26 -38.01 -37.69 -1.32
CA GLN A 26 -38.41 -37.68 -2.72
C GLN A 26 -39.38 -36.54 -3.08
N LEU A 27 -39.14 -35.35 -2.57
CA LEU A 27 -39.99 -34.18 -2.76
C LEU A 27 -40.08 -33.78 -4.23
N GLU A 28 -41.27 -33.34 -4.65
CA GLU A 28 -41.58 -32.90 -5.98
C GLU A 28 -41.72 -31.37 -6.06
N GLU A 29 -41.79 -30.82 -7.27
CA GLU A 29 -41.88 -29.36 -7.51
C GLU A 29 -42.96 -28.66 -6.66
N ASN A 30 -44.10 -29.32 -6.45
CA ASN A 30 -45.19 -28.76 -5.63
C ASN A 30 -44.83 -28.62 -4.14
N ASP A 31 -43.95 -29.49 -3.64
CA ASP A 31 -43.48 -29.41 -2.25
C ASP A 31 -42.58 -28.16 -2.05
N PHE A 32 -41.68 -27.87 -3.05
CA PHE A 32 -40.86 -26.69 -3.02
C PHE A 32 -41.62 -25.38 -3.23
N ARG A 33 -42.74 -25.42 -4.00
CA ARG A 33 -43.57 -24.24 -4.20
C ARG A 33 -44.52 -23.98 -3.02
N GLY A 34 -45.10 -25.00 -2.41
CA GLY A 34 -46.09 -24.88 -1.35
C GLY A 34 -47.24 -23.94 -1.76
N THR A 35 -48.07 -23.58 -0.79
CA THR A 35 -49.14 -22.61 -0.98
C THR A 35 -48.67 -21.17 -1.01
N LEU A 36 -47.52 -20.88 -0.40
CA LEU A 36 -46.97 -19.56 -0.24
C LEU A 36 -46.56 -18.92 -1.60
N LEU A 37 -45.98 -19.72 -2.50
CA LEU A 37 -45.49 -19.24 -3.78
C LEU A 37 -46.51 -19.33 -4.92
N ASN A 38 -47.66 -19.99 -4.71
CA ASN A 38 -48.72 -20.13 -5.72
C ASN A 38 -49.40 -18.80 -6.12
N GLY A 39 -49.20 -17.72 -5.34
CA GLY A 39 -49.78 -16.40 -5.62
C GLY A 39 -48.82 -15.42 -6.31
N VAL A 40 -47.58 -15.82 -6.57
CA VAL A 40 -46.53 -14.93 -7.14
C VAL A 40 -46.39 -15.20 -8.63
N SER A 41 -47.13 -14.47 -9.44
CA SER A 41 -47.31 -14.71 -10.89
C SER A 41 -46.02 -14.66 -11.72
N THR A 42 -44.98 -14.04 -11.27
CA THR A 42 -43.68 -13.89 -11.99
C THR A 42 -42.76 -15.10 -11.84
N LEU A 43 -43.10 -16.08 -10.99
CA LEU A 43 -42.26 -17.24 -10.67
C LEU A 43 -42.66 -18.52 -11.42
N PHE A 44 -43.64 -18.44 -12.29
CA PHE A 44 -44.28 -19.64 -12.87
C PHE A 44 -43.39 -20.51 -13.77
N ASN A 45 -42.37 -19.96 -14.39
CA ASN A 45 -41.50 -20.69 -15.30
C ASN A 45 -40.17 -21.15 -14.64
N THR A 46 -39.84 -20.71 -13.42
CA THR A 46 -38.61 -21.12 -12.75
C THR A 46 -38.85 -22.38 -11.93
N GLN A 47 -38.10 -23.43 -12.18
CA GLN A 47 -38.14 -24.67 -11.40
C GLN A 47 -37.59 -24.39 -9.99
N MET A 48 -38.38 -24.77 -8.96
CA MET A 48 -38.00 -24.60 -7.53
C MET A 48 -37.37 -25.86 -6.95
N LYS A 49 -37.57 -27.02 -7.55
CA LYS A 49 -36.96 -28.28 -7.12
C LYS A 49 -35.44 -28.15 -7.10
N GLY A 50 -34.85 -28.42 -5.96
CA GLY A 50 -33.41 -28.21 -5.71
C GLY A 50 -33.07 -26.98 -4.83
N ASN A 51 -34.01 -26.05 -4.60
CA ASN A 51 -33.85 -24.98 -3.63
C ASN A 51 -34.26 -25.50 -2.23
N ASN A 52 -33.32 -26.14 -1.55
CA ASN A 52 -33.59 -26.72 -0.23
C ASN A 52 -33.95 -25.68 0.83
N ASP A 53 -33.43 -24.47 0.74
CA ASP A 53 -33.65 -23.41 1.75
C ASP A 53 -35.10 -22.94 1.80
N VAL A 54 -35.83 -23.00 0.68
CA VAL A 54 -37.24 -22.60 0.63
C VAL A 54 -38.13 -23.55 1.42
N LEU A 55 -37.69 -24.82 1.67
CA LEU A 55 -38.44 -25.80 2.45
C LEU A 55 -38.64 -25.36 3.90
N ASN A 56 -37.83 -24.44 4.44
CA ASN A 56 -38.14 -23.82 5.75
C ASN A 56 -39.51 -23.15 5.77
N LEU A 57 -40.01 -22.68 4.62
CA LEU A 57 -41.27 -21.97 4.45
C LEU A 57 -42.39 -22.89 3.94
N THR A 58 -42.05 -23.85 3.08
CA THR A 58 -43.03 -24.66 2.33
C THR A 58 -43.22 -26.04 2.93
N ARG A 59 -42.22 -26.66 3.57
CA ARG A 59 -42.23 -27.98 4.21
C ARG A 59 -41.47 -27.96 5.55
N PRO A 60 -41.90 -27.11 6.50
CA PRO A 60 -41.27 -27.04 7.83
C PRO A 60 -41.33 -28.36 8.61
N ASP A 61 -42.32 -29.22 8.29
CA ASP A 61 -42.49 -30.57 8.84
C ASP A 61 -41.28 -31.46 8.50
N VAL A 62 -40.80 -31.43 7.27
CA VAL A 62 -39.64 -32.21 6.81
C VAL A 62 -38.37 -31.73 7.51
N ILE A 63 -38.15 -30.41 7.53
CA ILE A 63 -36.94 -29.83 8.15
C ILE A 63 -36.90 -30.12 9.65
N SER A 64 -38.02 -29.98 10.35
CA SER A 64 -38.11 -30.31 11.79
C SER A 64 -37.87 -31.78 12.04
N ASP A 65 -38.36 -32.70 11.18
CA ASP A 65 -38.11 -34.13 11.32
C ASP A 65 -36.62 -34.47 11.17
N ILE A 66 -35.95 -33.88 10.23
CA ILE A 66 -34.50 -34.07 10.04
C ILE A 66 -33.72 -33.59 11.27
N HIS A 67 -34.00 -32.40 11.80
CA HIS A 67 -33.36 -31.89 13.01
C HIS A 67 -33.58 -32.83 14.21
N ARG A 68 -34.82 -33.33 14.38
CA ARG A 68 -35.14 -34.27 15.44
C ARG A 68 -34.32 -35.54 15.32
N ARG A 69 -34.23 -36.14 14.13
CA ARG A 69 -33.46 -37.38 13.87
C ARG A 69 -31.97 -37.22 14.26
N TYR A 70 -31.36 -36.08 13.97
CA TYR A 70 -29.96 -35.82 14.39
C TYR A 70 -29.81 -35.61 15.91
N LEU A 71 -30.76 -34.94 16.55
CA LEU A 71 -30.81 -34.78 18.01
C LEU A 71 -31.03 -36.11 18.75
N GLU A 72 -31.89 -37.02 18.19
CA GLU A 72 -32.09 -38.38 18.67
C GLU A 72 -30.83 -39.22 18.53
N ALA A 73 -30.09 -39.05 17.44
CA ALA A 73 -28.76 -39.66 17.23
C ALA A 73 -27.69 -39.14 18.22
N GLY A 74 -27.97 -38.02 18.92
CA GLY A 74 -27.13 -37.49 19.98
C GLY A 74 -26.27 -36.29 19.63
N ALA A 75 -26.47 -35.62 18.48
CA ALA A 75 -25.78 -34.39 18.10
C ALA A 75 -25.89 -33.32 19.18
N ASP A 76 -24.82 -32.65 19.53
CA ASP A 76 -24.75 -31.50 20.44
C ASP A 76 -25.12 -30.19 19.73
N ILE A 77 -24.76 -30.10 18.48
CA ILE A 77 -24.97 -28.92 17.59
C ILE A 77 -25.74 -29.39 16.37
N ILE A 78 -26.82 -28.70 16.01
CA ILE A 78 -27.51 -28.88 14.72
C ILE A 78 -27.35 -27.63 13.86
N THR A 79 -27.25 -27.82 12.55
CA THR A 79 -27.13 -26.76 11.56
C THR A 79 -28.49 -26.38 10.96
N THR A 80 -28.72 -25.07 10.76
CA THR A 80 -29.96 -24.61 10.10
C THR A 80 -29.97 -24.99 8.62
N ASN A 81 -31.17 -25.20 8.04
CA ASN A 81 -31.31 -25.40 6.59
C ASN A 81 -31.28 -24.04 5.84
N THR A 82 -30.12 -23.34 5.85
CA THR A 82 -29.99 -21.97 5.33
C THR A 82 -28.72 -21.73 4.53
N PHE A 83 -28.07 -22.79 4.07
CA PHE A 83 -26.79 -22.78 3.39
C PHE A 83 -26.73 -21.80 2.21
N ASN A 84 -27.78 -21.76 1.36
CA ASN A 84 -27.89 -20.83 0.23
C ASN A 84 -28.98 -19.76 0.43
N ALA A 85 -29.43 -19.53 1.67
CA ALA A 85 -30.55 -18.65 1.95
C ALA A 85 -30.15 -17.15 1.91
N GLN A 86 -29.21 -16.76 1.08
CA GLN A 86 -28.82 -15.36 0.87
C GLN A 86 -29.31 -14.85 -0.51
N ARG A 87 -29.58 -13.52 -0.59
CA ARG A 87 -30.23 -12.91 -1.74
C ARG A 87 -29.54 -13.15 -3.10
N ILE A 88 -28.20 -13.39 -3.10
CA ILE A 88 -27.41 -13.59 -4.33
C ILE A 88 -27.73 -14.96 -4.94
N SER A 89 -27.68 -16.05 -4.15
CA SER A 89 -28.04 -17.39 -4.63
C SER A 89 -29.56 -17.54 -4.85
N GLN A 90 -30.37 -16.90 -4.00
CA GLN A 90 -31.84 -16.93 -4.15
C GLN A 90 -32.33 -16.13 -5.38
N ALA A 91 -31.49 -15.28 -5.97
CA ALA A 91 -31.81 -14.58 -7.22
C ALA A 91 -31.99 -15.54 -8.40
N ASP A 92 -31.33 -16.71 -8.42
CA ASP A 92 -31.46 -17.73 -9.46
C ASP A 92 -32.89 -18.33 -9.51
N TYR A 93 -33.58 -18.26 -8.36
CA TYR A 93 -34.95 -18.71 -8.19
C TYR A 93 -35.96 -17.56 -8.14
N HIS A 94 -35.53 -16.31 -8.31
CA HIS A 94 -36.33 -15.09 -8.12
C HIS A 94 -36.90 -14.93 -6.69
N LEU A 95 -36.23 -15.54 -5.69
CA LEU A 95 -36.65 -15.56 -4.29
C LEU A 95 -35.83 -14.67 -3.35
N GLN A 96 -35.03 -13.73 -3.89
CA GLN A 96 -34.16 -12.83 -3.11
C GLN A 96 -34.92 -12.04 -2.04
N SER A 97 -36.20 -11.72 -2.24
CA SER A 97 -37.04 -11.03 -1.27
C SER A 97 -37.46 -11.89 -0.09
N PHE A 98 -37.37 -13.22 -0.20
CA PHE A 98 -37.67 -14.17 0.86
C PHE A 98 -36.41 -14.59 1.65
N ALA A 99 -35.23 -14.17 1.26
CA ALA A 99 -33.97 -14.57 1.89
C ALA A 99 -33.99 -14.39 3.41
N ARG A 100 -34.35 -13.20 3.91
CA ARG A 100 -34.45 -12.95 5.36
C ARG A 100 -35.44 -13.90 6.04
N GLN A 101 -36.62 -14.11 5.46
CA GLN A 101 -37.67 -14.98 6.05
C GLN A 101 -37.23 -16.44 6.10
N MET A 102 -36.54 -16.96 5.05
CA MET A 102 -35.98 -18.31 5.05
C MET A 102 -34.99 -18.51 6.21
N ASN A 103 -34.16 -17.53 6.49
CA ASN A 103 -33.19 -17.59 7.60
C ASN A 103 -33.86 -17.54 8.98
N VAL A 104 -34.82 -16.64 9.16
CA VAL A 104 -35.58 -16.54 10.42
C VAL A 104 -36.31 -17.84 10.74
N GLU A 105 -37.07 -18.38 9.76
CA GLU A 105 -37.84 -19.58 10.00
C GLU A 105 -36.95 -20.85 10.07
N GLY A 106 -35.88 -20.97 9.26
CA GLY A 106 -34.92 -22.06 9.37
C GLY A 106 -34.23 -22.10 10.75
N ALA A 107 -33.85 -20.95 11.28
CA ALA A 107 -33.29 -20.85 12.64
C ALA A 107 -34.34 -21.16 13.74
N ARG A 108 -35.60 -20.72 13.59
CA ARG A 108 -36.68 -21.02 14.55
C ARG A 108 -37.00 -22.51 14.62
N LEU A 109 -37.07 -23.19 13.46
CA LEU A 109 -37.31 -24.64 13.42
C LEU A 109 -36.20 -25.41 14.14
N ALA A 110 -34.93 -25.07 13.84
CA ALA A 110 -33.80 -25.68 14.52
C ALA A 110 -33.78 -25.39 16.03
N ARG A 111 -34.07 -24.14 16.46
CA ARG A 111 -34.12 -23.75 17.86
C ARG A 111 -35.20 -24.51 18.61
N GLN A 112 -36.40 -24.59 18.08
CA GLN A 112 -37.52 -25.35 18.68
C GLN A 112 -37.16 -26.81 18.89
N CYS A 113 -36.51 -27.44 17.89
CA CYS A 113 -36.09 -28.83 18.02
C CYS A 113 -34.95 -28.95 19.08
N ALA A 114 -33.96 -28.08 19.06
CA ALA A 114 -32.89 -28.12 20.05
C ALA A 114 -33.34 -27.90 21.48
N ASP A 115 -34.31 -27.00 21.72
CA ASP A 115 -34.85 -26.73 23.02
C ASP A 115 -35.62 -27.96 23.57
N ALA A 116 -36.33 -28.71 22.71
CA ALA A 116 -37.07 -29.93 23.10
C ALA A 116 -36.14 -31.08 23.57
N PHE A 117 -34.87 -31.10 23.11
CA PHE A 117 -33.86 -32.10 23.47
C PHE A 117 -32.81 -31.61 24.45
N SER A 118 -32.79 -30.31 24.79
CA SER A 118 -31.79 -29.73 25.66
C SER A 118 -32.07 -30.05 27.12
N THR A 119 -31.01 -30.47 27.85
CA THR A 119 -31.05 -30.65 29.32
C THR A 119 -29.89 -29.89 29.95
N PRO A 120 -29.90 -29.60 31.25
CA PRO A 120 -28.78 -28.97 31.94
C PRO A 120 -27.46 -29.71 31.76
N GLU A 121 -27.50 -31.05 31.70
CA GLU A 121 -26.32 -31.91 31.55
C GLU A 121 -25.88 -32.09 30.10
N LYS A 122 -26.80 -31.92 29.16
CA LYS A 122 -26.55 -32.02 27.73
C LYS A 122 -27.28 -30.91 26.94
N PRO A 123 -26.83 -29.68 27.05
CA PRO A 123 -27.39 -28.58 26.26
C PRO A 123 -27.18 -28.82 24.76
N ARG A 124 -28.18 -28.38 23.96
CA ARG A 124 -28.16 -28.46 22.50
C ARG A 124 -28.02 -27.08 21.89
N PHE A 125 -27.22 -26.95 20.87
CA PHE A 125 -26.91 -25.69 20.24
C PHE A 125 -27.36 -25.65 18.79
N VAL A 126 -27.61 -24.46 18.27
CA VAL A 126 -28.00 -24.22 16.88
C VAL A 126 -26.89 -23.39 16.20
N ALA A 127 -26.32 -23.93 15.16
CA ALA A 127 -25.39 -23.24 14.30
C ALA A 127 -26.12 -22.71 13.03
N GLY A 128 -26.10 -21.41 12.84
CA GLY A 128 -26.65 -20.76 11.66
C GLY A 128 -25.76 -20.99 10.47
N SER A 129 -26.15 -21.87 9.55
CA SER A 129 -25.38 -22.24 8.35
C SER A 129 -25.39 -21.11 7.34
N VAL A 130 -24.19 -20.69 6.91
CA VAL A 130 -23.92 -19.67 5.89
C VAL A 130 -22.91 -20.24 4.90
N GLY A 131 -23.40 -20.64 3.74
CA GLY A 131 -22.55 -21.17 2.67
C GLY A 131 -21.91 -20.09 1.79
N PRO A 132 -21.04 -20.49 0.84
CA PRO A 132 -20.54 -19.61 -0.19
C PRO A 132 -21.66 -19.22 -1.15
N THR A 133 -21.47 -18.10 -1.84
CA THR A 133 -22.35 -17.75 -2.96
C THR A 133 -21.91 -18.48 -4.25
N ASN A 134 -22.77 -18.49 -5.25
CA ASN A 134 -22.43 -18.93 -6.61
C ASN A 134 -21.50 -17.96 -7.35
N LYS A 135 -21.06 -16.87 -6.71
CA LYS A 135 -20.15 -15.86 -7.23
C LYS A 135 -19.04 -15.59 -6.24
N THR A 136 -17.86 -15.25 -6.74
CA THR A 136 -16.68 -14.94 -5.92
C THR A 136 -16.23 -13.49 -6.09
N CYS A 137 -15.61 -12.94 -5.05
CA CYS A 137 -15.03 -11.60 -5.07
C CYS A 137 -13.58 -11.61 -5.59
N SER A 138 -12.85 -12.74 -5.52
CA SER A 138 -11.44 -12.81 -5.91
C SER A 138 -11.20 -13.30 -7.34
N MET A 139 -12.14 -14.02 -7.95
CA MET A 139 -11.97 -14.61 -9.27
C MET A 139 -12.90 -13.99 -10.31
N SER A 140 -12.41 -13.86 -11.55
CA SER A 140 -13.23 -13.48 -12.69
C SER A 140 -13.96 -14.70 -13.25
N PRO A 141 -15.27 -14.62 -13.52
CA PRO A 141 -15.96 -15.63 -14.28
C PRO A 141 -15.70 -15.54 -15.80
N ASP A 142 -15.06 -14.46 -16.25
CA ASP A 142 -14.75 -14.20 -17.67
C ASP A 142 -13.24 -14.31 -17.89
N VAL A 143 -12.83 -15.38 -18.55
CA VAL A 143 -11.42 -15.67 -18.88
C VAL A 143 -10.82 -14.59 -19.79
N SER A 144 -11.63 -13.95 -20.62
CA SER A 144 -11.18 -12.88 -21.52
C SER A 144 -11.02 -11.53 -20.80
N ASN A 145 -11.60 -11.38 -19.61
CA ASN A 145 -11.52 -10.17 -18.81
C ASN A 145 -11.17 -10.50 -17.34
N PRO A 146 -9.91 -10.82 -17.05
CA PRO A 146 -9.48 -11.24 -15.71
C PRO A 146 -9.63 -10.17 -14.62
N ALA A 147 -9.76 -8.89 -14.98
CA ALA A 147 -10.04 -7.80 -14.04
C ALA A 147 -11.51 -7.72 -13.60
N PHE A 148 -12.42 -8.34 -14.33
CA PHE A 148 -13.85 -8.31 -14.03
C PHE A 148 -14.20 -9.10 -12.77
N ARG A 149 -15.15 -8.59 -11.97
CA ARG A 149 -15.75 -9.31 -10.84
C ARG A 149 -17.28 -9.26 -10.98
N ALA A 150 -17.90 -10.43 -10.89
CA ALA A 150 -19.36 -10.54 -10.94
C ALA A 150 -20.04 -10.10 -9.63
N LEU A 151 -19.25 -9.93 -8.57
CA LEU A 151 -19.70 -9.57 -7.24
C LEU A 151 -18.65 -8.68 -6.57
N THR A 152 -19.08 -7.57 -5.95
CA THR A 152 -18.22 -6.73 -5.14
C THR A 152 -18.28 -7.10 -3.67
N TYR A 153 -17.26 -6.71 -2.89
CA TYR A 153 -17.21 -6.85 -1.44
C TYR A 153 -18.49 -6.31 -0.78
N ASP A 154 -18.90 -5.10 -1.14
CA ASP A 154 -20.04 -4.42 -0.51
C ASP A 154 -21.38 -5.11 -0.82
N GLN A 155 -21.57 -5.60 -2.05
CA GLN A 155 -22.77 -6.35 -2.43
C GLN A 155 -22.87 -7.68 -1.66
N LEU A 156 -21.75 -8.37 -1.50
CA LEU A 156 -21.71 -9.62 -0.75
C LEU A 156 -21.91 -9.36 0.75
N LEU A 157 -21.30 -8.31 1.29
CA LEU A 157 -21.44 -7.90 2.70
C LEU A 157 -22.91 -7.63 3.04
N GLU A 158 -23.63 -6.89 2.20
CA GLU A 158 -25.07 -6.61 2.40
C GLU A 158 -25.89 -7.89 2.43
N ALA A 159 -25.60 -8.83 1.52
CA ALA A 159 -26.31 -10.11 1.44
C ALA A 159 -26.07 -10.98 2.70
N TYR A 160 -24.83 -11.04 3.19
CA TYR A 160 -24.51 -11.80 4.39
C TYR A 160 -25.03 -11.13 5.68
N ILE A 161 -25.05 -9.80 5.76
CA ILE A 161 -25.68 -9.09 6.89
C ILE A 161 -27.16 -9.47 6.99
N GLU A 162 -27.92 -9.42 5.87
CA GLU A 162 -29.34 -9.78 5.85
C GLU A 162 -29.57 -11.23 6.30
N GLN A 163 -28.74 -12.17 5.81
CA GLN A 163 -28.79 -13.58 6.19
C GLN A 163 -28.54 -13.77 7.69
N MET A 164 -27.43 -13.24 8.19
CA MET A 164 -26.98 -13.48 9.58
C MET A 164 -27.85 -12.75 10.61
N GLU A 165 -28.39 -11.57 10.29
CA GLU A 165 -29.39 -10.92 11.13
C GLU A 165 -30.68 -11.74 11.20
N GLY A 166 -31.13 -12.36 10.10
CA GLY A 166 -32.25 -13.29 10.11
C GLY A 166 -31.99 -14.53 10.97
N LEU A 167 -30.79 -15.12 10.86
CA LEU A 167 -30.38 -16.25 11.70
C LEU A 167 -30.36 -15.88 13.20
N LYS A 168 -29.80 -14.72 13.55
CA LYS A 168 -29.79 -14.21 14.92
C LYS A 168 -31.21 -13.99 15.46
N GLU A 169 -32.11 -13.37 14.67
CA GLU A 169 -33.49 -13.17 15.01
C GLU A 169 -34.20 -14.50 15.26
N GLY A 170 -33.90 -15.54 14.49
CA GLY A 170 -34.44 -16.89 14.63
C GLY A 170 -33.88 -17.67 15.81
N GLY A 171 -32.80 -17.18 16.49
CA GLY A 171 -32.29 -17.70 17.74
C GLY A 171 -31.17 -18.71 17.65
N VAL A 172 -30.23 -18.55 16.68
CA VAL A 172 -29.03 -19.37 16.62
C VAL A 172 -28.02 -18.99 17.71
N ASP A 173 -27.20 -19.94 18.16
CA ASP A 173 -26.18 -19.75 19.19
C ASP A 173 -24.84 -19.32 18.60
N VAL A 174 -24.56 -19.68 17.34
CA VAL A 174 -23.28 -19.46 16.64
C VAL A 174 -23.56 -19.31 15.14
N ILE A 175 -22.76 -18.50 14.46
CA ILE A 175 -22.74 -18.41 12.99
C ILE A 175 -21.71 -19.41 12.45
N LEU A 176 -22.13 -20.34 11.61
CA LEU A 176 -21.27 -21.30 10.91
C LEU A 176 -21.09 -20.86 9.45
N ILE A 177 -19.95 -20.26 9.17
CA ILE A 177 -19.52 -19.93 7.79
C ILE A 177 -18.83 -21.19 7.26
N GLU A 178 -19.44 -21.91 6.35
CA GLU A 178 -18.98 -23.23 5.93
C GLU A 178 -18.78 -23.38 4.42
N THR A 179 -17.96 -24.38 4.05
CA THR A 179 -17.65 -24.73 2.65
C THR A 179 -17.01 -23.58 1.88
N ILE A 180 -16.27 -22.74 2.58
CA ILE A 180 -15.63 -21.57 1.99
C ILE A 180 -14.38 -21.99 1.22
N PHE A 181 -14.30 -21.56 -0.04
CA PHE A 181 -13.21 -21.83 -0.95
C PHE A 181 -12.53 -20.56 -1.48
N ASP A 182 -12.99 -19.40 -1.06
CA ASP A 182 -12.47 -18.07 -1.41
C ASP A 182 -12.27 -17.26 -0.13
N SER A 183 -11.02 -16.91 0.19
CA SER A 183 -10.70 -16.18 1.44
C SER A 183 -11.23 -14.76 1.45
N LEU A 184 -11.41 -14.11 0.29
CA LEU A 184 -12.05 -12.79 0.24
C LEU A 184 -13.54 -12.91 0.61
N ASN A 185 -14.25 -13.93 0.09
CA ASN A 185 -15.62 -14.22 0.52
C ASN A 185 -15.69 -14.57 2.03
N ALA A 186 -14.68 -15.30 2.56
CA ALA A 186 -14.57 -15.56 3.99
C ALA A 186 -14.46 -14.27 4.82
N LYS A 187 -13.57 -13.34 4.43
CA LYS A 187 -13.42 -12.03 5.10
C LYS A 187 -14.74 -11.24 5.10
N VAL A 188 -15.46 -11.23 3.98
CA VAL A 188 -16.77 -10.57 3.90
C VAL A 188 -17.78 -11.21 4.87
N ALA A 189 -17.83 -12.55 4.88
CA ALA A 189 -18.75 -13.28 5.77
C ALA A 189 -18.39 -13.05 7.25
N ILE A 190 -17.10 -13.00 7.60
CA ILE A 190 -16.63 -12.68 8.96
C ILE A 190 -17.01 -11.24 9.35
N ASP A 191 -16.81 -10.25 8.45
CA ASP A 191 -17.23 -8.84 8.70
C ASP A 191 -18.74 -8.76 9.00
N ALA A 192 -19.58 -9.50 8.25
CA ALA A 192 -21.00 -9.59 8.51
C ALA A 192 -21.31 -10.29 9.86
N ALA A 193 -20.64 -11.41 10.14
CA ALA A 193 -20.85 -12.18 11.37
C ALA A 193 -20.48 -11.40 12.64
N MET A 194 -19.38 -10.64 12.59
CA MET A 194 -18.95 -9.78 13.71
C MET A 194 -20.04 -8.79 14.16
N ARG A 195 -20.89 -8.33 13.25
CA ARG A 195 -22.00 -7.41 13.55
C ARG A 195 -23.12 -8.08 14.35
N THR A 196 -23.22 -9.40 14.30
CA THR A 196 -24.20 -10.14 15.09
C THR A 196 -23.84 -10.22 16.58
N GLY A 197 -22.54 -10.15 16.90
CA GLY A 197 -21.98 -10.37 18.24
C GLY A 197 -22.02 -11.84 18.68
N LEU A 198 -22.36 -12.79 17.78
CA LEU A 198 -22.34 -14.22 18.04
C LEU A 198 -20.95 -14.81 17.78
N PRO A 199 -20.58 -15.94 18.42
CA PRO A 199 -19.38 -16.68 18.09
C PRO A 199 -19.37 -17.09 16.61
N ILE A 200 -18.17 -17.16 16.00
CA ILE A 200 -17.99 -17.45 14.57
C ILE A 200 -17.26 -18.78 14.42
N MET A 201 -17.92 -19.77 13.82
CA MET A 201 -17.29 -20.98 13.31
C MET A 201 -16.98 -20.77 11.83
N LEU A 202 -15.73 -20.99 11.42
CA LEU A 202 -15.28 -20.89 10.04
C LEU A 202 -14.85 -22.27 9.54
N SER A 203 -15.36 -22.72 8.41
CA SER A 203 -15.00 -24.00 7.84
C SER A 203 -14.63 -23.87 6.36
N VAL A 204 -13.42 -24.34 6.03
CA VAL A 204 -12.77 -24.21 4.73
C VAL A 204 -12.93 -25.49 3.93
N THR A 205 -13.06 -25.36 2.64
CA THR A 205 -13.04 -26.47 1.70
C THR A 205 -11.74 -26.46 0.90
N ILE A 206 -11.01 -27.57 0.97
CA ILE A 206 -9.80 -27.82 0.17
C ILE A 206 -10.22 -28.41 -1.17
N SER A 207 -9.69 -27.87 -2.26
CA SER A 207 -10.14 -28.22 -3.61
C SER A 207 -9.23 -29.25 -4.32
N ASP A 208 -8.00 -29.40 -3.86
CA ASP A 208 -7.03 -30.31 -4.50
C ASP A 208 -6.15 -31.07 -3.48
N ALA A 209 -5.43 -32.07 -3.99
CA ALA A 209 -4.51 -32.88 -3.18
C ALA A 209 -3.25 -32.12 -2.74
N ALA A 210 -3.00 -30.94 -3.25
CA ALA A 210 -1.92 -30.05 -2.81
C ALA A 210 -2.30 -29.19 -1.60
N GLY A 211 -3.55 -29.32 -1.10
CA GLY A 211 -4.04 -28.61 0.06
C GLY A 211 -4.43 -27.15 -0.21
N ARG A 212 -4.80 -26.82 -1.45
CA ARG A 212 -5.19 -25.47 -1.82
C ARG A 212 -6.71 -25.31 -1.89
N THR A 213 -7.16 -24.10 -1.57
CA THR A 213 -8.54 -23.67 -1.84
C THR A 213 -8.75 -23.45 -3.35
N LEU A 214 -9.99 -23.35 -3.81
CA LEU A 214 -10.30 -23.09 -5.23
C LEU A 214 -9.71 -21.75 -5.72
N SER A 215 -9.61 -20.74 -4.85
CA SER A 215 -8.96 -19.46 -5.15
C SER A 215 -7.41 -19.53 -5.14
N GLY A 216 -6.82 -20.70 -4.92
CA GLY A 216 -5.39 -21.00 -5.07
C GLY A 216 -4.56 -20.87 -3.79
N GLN A 217 -5.11 -20.43 -2.67
CA GLN A 217 -4.36 -20.30 -1.41
C GLN A 217 -4.05 -21.65 -0.77
N THR A 218 -2.86 -21.77 -0.19
CA THR A 218 -2.54 -22.84 0.76
C THR A 218 -3.36 -22.67 2.04
N LEU A 219 -3.50 -23.75 2.82
CA LEU A 219 -4.24 -23.71 4.09
C LEU A 219 -3.61 -22.72 5.09
N ASP A 220 -2.30 -22.66 5.20
CA ASP A 220 -1.58 -21.71 6.05
C ASP A 220 -1.77 -20.26 5.56
N ALA A 221 -1.77 -20.02 4.23
CA ALA A 221 -2.07 -18.69 3.67
C ALA A 221 -3.51 -18.25 3.95
N PHE A 222 -4.47 -19.19 3.90
CA PHE A 222 -5.85 -18.95 4.30
C PHE A 222 -5.93 -18.61 5.80
N LEU A 223 -5.27 -19.41 6.66
CA LEU A 223 -5.20 -19.15 8.11
C LEU A 223 -4.61 -17.76 8.40
N ALA A 224 -3.52 -17.38 7.71
CA ALA A 224 -2.94 -16.04 7.83
C ALA A 224 -3.92 -14.94 7.43
N SER A 225 -4.68 -15.15 6.35
CA SER A 225 -5.67 -14.18 5.83
C SER A 225 -6.79 -13.87 6.84
N VAL A 226 -7.09 -14.80 7.75
CA VAL A 226 -8.15 -14.67 8.74
C VAL A 226 -7.64 -14.55 10.18
N SER A 227 -6.33 -14.53 10.39
CA SER A 227 -5.68 -14.57 11.72
C SER A 227 -5.96 -13.36 12.62
N ALA A 228 -6.34 -12.22 12.05
CA ALA A 228 -6.67 -11.01 12.80
C ALA A 228 -8.09 -11.03 13.41
N TYR A 229 -8.96 -11.95 12.97
CA TYR A 229 -10.36 -11.96 13.37
C TYR A 229 -10.62 -12.78 14.64
N PRO A 230 -11.67 -12.43 15.43
CA PRO A 230 -12.05 -13.15 16.64
C PRO A 230 -12.86 -14.42 16.31
N ILE A 231 -12.25 -15.35 15.59
CA ILE A 231 -12.87 -16.62 15.21
C ILE A 231 -12.96 -17.53 16.45
N PHE A 232 -14.10 -18.16 16.65
CA PHE A 232 -14.33 -19.12 17.73
C PHE A 232 -13.70 -20.49 17.39
N SER A 233 -14.01 -21.01 16.20
CA SER A 233 -13.39 -22.23 15.69
C SER A 233 -13.09 -22.12 14.21
N ILE A 234 -12.03 -22.81 13.78
CA ILE A 234 -11.69 -23.00 12.37
C ILE A 234 -11.68 -24.49 12.06
N GLY A 235 -12.02 -24.86 10.83
CA GLY A 235 -12.04 -26.30 10.50
C GLY A 235 -12.13 -26.55 9.02
N LEU A 236 -12.34 -27.81 8.70
CA LEU A 236 -12.49 -28.31 7.34
C LEU A 236 -13.81 -29.05 7.18
N ASN A 237 -14.46 -28.84 6.03
CA ASN A 237 -15.64 -29.61 5.69
C ASN A 237 -15.72 -29.88 4.18
N CYS A 238 -16.49 -30.89 3.79
CA CYS A 238 -16.73 -31.24 2.41
C CYS A 238 -15.46 -31.69 1.64
N SER A 239 -15.51 -31.79 0.32
CA SER A 239 -14.49 -32.22 -0.63
C SER A 239 -13.84 -33.58 -0.36
N PHE A 240 -13.48 -33.90 0.87
CA PHE A 240 -12.75 -35.10 1.24
C PHE A 240 -13.51 -35.98 2.23
N GLY A 241 -13.22 -37.28 2.20
CA GLY A 241 -13.51 -38.17 3.31
C GLY A 241 -12.52 -37.96 4.47
N ALA A 242 -12.77 -38.61 5.63
CA ALA A 242 -12.01 -38.39 6.84
C ALA A 242 -10.50 -38.68 6.65
N ARG A 243 -10.17 -39.75 5.94
CA ARG A 243 -8.76 -40.16 5.73
C ARG A 243 -7.96 -39.11 4.96
N GLN A 244 -8.52 -38.54 3.90
CA GLN A 244 -7.86 -37.52 3.08
C GLN A 244 -7.79 -36.16 3.80
N MET A 245 -8.74 -35.87 4.67
CA MET A 245 -8.81 -34.62 5.45
C MET A 245 -7.75 -34.58 6.57
N LYS A 246 -7.34 -35.73 7.12
CA LYS A 246 -6.46 -35.85 8.29
C LYS A 246 -5.15 -35.06 8.23
N PRO A 247 -4.37 -35.08 7.12
CA PRO A 247 -3.11 -34.30 7.02
C PRO A 247 -3.33 -32.80 7.22
N TYR A 248 -4.37 -32.25 6.63
CA TYR A 248 -4.71 -30.82 6.71
C TYR A 248 -5.27 -30.44 8.09
N LEU A 249 -5.98 -31.36 8.77
CA LEU A 249 -6.37 -31.18 10.15
C LEU A 249 -5.17 -31.12 11.10
N LYS A 250 -4.12 -31.90 10.85
CA LYS A 250 -2.86 -31.86 11.62
C LYS A 250 -2.19 -30.50 11.45
N GLU A 251 -2.13 -29.97 10.24
CA GLU A 251 -1.58 -28.66 9.93
C GLU A 251 -2.36 -27.57 10.69
N LEU A 252 -3.71 -27.57 10.62
CA LEU A 252 -4.52 -26.63 11.37
C LEU A 252 -4.31 -26.75 12.89
N ALA A 253 -4.32 -27.96 13.44
CA ALA A 253 -4.15 -28.19 14.86
C ALA A 253 -2.78 -27.72 15.40
N GLN A 254 -1.74 -27.72 14.56
CA GLN A 254 -0.41 -27.23 14.92
C GLN A 254 -0.31 -25.70 14.89
N HIS A 255 -1.02 -25.04 13.98
CA HIS A 255 -0.79 -23.62 13.69
C HIS A 255 -1.96 -22.70 14.13
N ALA A 256 -3.20 -23.21 14.20
CA ALA A 256 -4.36 -22.36 14.46
C ALA A 256 -4.56 -22.04 15.94
N PRO A 257 -4.65 -20.75 16.33
CA PRO A 257 -4.93 -20.34 17.69
C PRO A 257 -6.44 -20.35 18.01
N TYR A 258 -7.17 -21.29 17.41
CA TYR A 258 -8.63 -21.45 17.46
C TYR A 258 -9.00 -22.90 17.78
N TYR A 259 -10.22 -23.13 18.26
CA TYR A 259 -10.76 -24.49 18.33
C TYR A 259 -10.90 -25.09 16.92
N ILE A 260 -10.74 -26.41 16.80
CA ILE A 260 -10.72 -27.09 15.51
C ILE A 260 -11.99 -27.90 15.30
N SER A 261 -12.60 -27.77 14.10
CA SER A 261 -13.76 -28.57 13.68
C SER A 261 -13.47 -29.38 12.42
N ALA A 262 -14.10 -30.55 12.32
CA ALA A 262 -13.96 -31.46 11.17
C ALA A 262 -15.31 -32.06 10.78
N HIS A 263 -15.75 -31.81 9.54
CA HIS A 263 -17.00 -32.30 8.99
C HIS A 263 -16.77 -32.98 7.61
N PRO A 264 -16.12 -34.17 7.57
CA PRO A 264 -15.84 -34.86 6.32
C PRO A 264 -17.11 -35.42 5.65
N ASN A 265 -17.02 -35.67 4.33
CA ASN A 265 -18.00 -36.44 3.59
C ASN A 265 -17.93 -37.91 3.97
N ALA A 266 -18.99 -38.68 3.69
CA ALA A 266 -19.00 -40.14 3.79
C ALA A 266 -18.16 -40.81 2.67
N GLY A 267 -16.88 -40.42 2.57
CA GLY A 267 -15.99 -40.76 1.46
C GLY A 267 -16.09 -39.79 0.28
N LEU A 268 -15.61 -40.24 -0.87
CA LEU A 268 -15.74 -39.50 -2.13
C LEU A 268 -16.96 -40.05 -2.91
N PRO A 269 -17.70 -39.21 -3.64
CA PRO A 269 -18.80 -39.71 -4.46
C PRO A 269 -18.27 -40.63 -5.56
N ASN A 270 -18.89 -41.79 -5.76
CA ASN A 270 -18.61 -42.70 -6.85
C ASN A 270 -19.19 -42.22 -8.18
N SER A 271 -19.00 -42.99 -9.25
CA SER A 271 -19.49 -42.64 -10.59
C SER A 271 -21.01 -42.49 -10.72
N LEU A 272 -21.77 -42.97 -9.72
CA LEU A 272 -23.23 -42.82 -9.62
C LEU A 272 -23.63 -41.66 -8.68
N GLY A 273 -22.67 -40.94 -8.14
CA GLY A 273 -22.91 -39.86 -7.19
C GLY A 273 -23.25 -40.32 -5.76
N LEU A 274 -23.10 -41.63 -5.47
CA LEU A 274 -23.33 -42.22 -4.15
C LEU A 274 -22.06 -42.21 -3.33
N TYR A 275 -22.19 -42.15 -2.01
CA TYR A 275 -21.07 -42.18 -1.07
C TYR A 275 -20.87 -43.63 -0.58
N ASP A 276 -19.57 -44.07 -0.59
CA ASP A 276 -19.25 -45.47 -0.34
C ASP A 276 -18.87 -45.79 1.12
N GLU A 277 -18.58 -44.75 1.95
CA GLU A 277 -18.31 -44.95 3.38
C GLU A 277 -19.60 -45.26 4.16
N THR A 278 -19.47 -46.18 5.11
CA THR A 278 -20.52 -46.49 6.07
C THR A 278 -20.17 -45.98 7.48
N PRO A 279 -21.13 -45.93 8.43
CA PRO A 279 -20.84 -45.58 9.81
C PRO A 279 -19.71 -46.43 10.42
N GLU A 280 -19.61 -47.69 10.06
CA GLU A 280 -18.64 -48.65 10.54
C GLU A 280 -17.23 -48.40 9.96
N THR A 281 -17.11 -48.00 8.70
CA THR A 281 -15.82 -47.75 8.06
C THR A 281 -15.29 -46.34 8.39
N MET A 282 -16.17 -45.38 8.64
CA MET A 282 -15.77 -43.98 8.93
C MET A 282 -15.47 -43.74 10.41
N ALA A 283 -16.19 -44.38 11.34
CA ALA A 283 -16.00 -44.19 12.76
C ALA A 283 -14.56 -44.40 13.25
N PRO A 284 -13.80 -45.44 12.79
CA PRO A 284 -12.38 -45.58 13.13
C PRO A 284 -11.52 -44.40 12.66
N GLN A 285 -11.83 -43.77 11.51
CA GLN A 285 -11.10 -42.63 10.96
C GLN A 285 -11.36 -41.36 11.82
N ILE A 286 -12.57 -41.16 12.28
CA ILE A 286 -12.95 -40.10 13.22
C ILE A 286 -12.28 -40.33 14.59
N GLN A 287 -12.20 -41.60 15.03
CA GLN A 287 -11.51 -41.99 16.28
C GLN A 287 -10.05 -41.51 16.23
N GLU A 288 -9.37 -41.66 15.10
CA GLU A 288 -7.98 -41.16 14.94
C GLU A 288 -7.85 -39.67 15.15
N PHE A 289 -8.81 -38.84 14.69
CA PHE A 289 -8.80 -37.39 14.94
C PHE A 289 -8.88 -37.08 16.43
N ILE A 290 -9.73 -37.80 17.13
CA ILE A 290 -9.97 -37.63 18.56
C ILE A 290 -8.78 -38.10 19.38
N ASP A 291 -8.26 -39.31 19.07
CA ASP A 291 -7.13 -39.93 19.81
C ASP A 291 -5.81 -39.17 19.62
N GLU A 292 -5.60 -38.55 18.47
CA GLU A 292 -4.46 -37.66 18.22
C GLU A 292 -4.69 -36.22 18.75
N GLY A 293 -5.84 -35.93 19.33
CA GLY A 293 -6.13 -34.63 19.92
C GLY A 293 -6.21 -33.50 18.89
N LEU A 294 -6.74 -33.75 17.69
CA LEU A 294 -6.75 -32.80 16.58
C LEU A 294 -7.99 -31.90 16.58
N VAL A 295 -9.08 -32.28 17.28
CA VAL A 295 -10.40 -31.68 17.09
C VAL A 295 -11.10 -31.34 18.40
N ASN A 296 -11.97 -30.32 18.32
CA ASN A 296 -12.92 -29.93 19.35
C ASN A 296 -14.37 -30.23 18.95
N ILE A 297 -14.63 -30.23 17.64
CA ILE A 297 -15.95 -30.49 17.08
C ILE A 297 -15.78 -31.52 15.96
N VAL A 298 -16.57 -32.58 15.99
CA VAL A 298 -16.64 -33.56 14.91
C VAL A 298 -18.09 -33.69 14.44
N GLY A 299 -18.27 -33.83 13.15
CA GLY A 299 -19.58 -33.98 12.53
C GLY A 299 -19.47 -34.64 11.18
N GLY A 300 -20.44 -34.42 10.34
CA GLY A 300 -20.46 -34.93 8.99
C GLY A 300 -20.90 -33.89 7.96
N CYS A 301 -20.56 -34.13 6.70
CA CYS A 301 -21.03 -33.36 5.56
C CYS A 301 -21.72 -34.32 4.56
N CYS A 302 -21.59 -34.13 3.28
CA CYS A 302 -22.31 -34.89 2.25
C CYS A 302 -22.26 -36.40 2.48
N GLY A 303 -23.43 -37.06 2.35
CA GLY A 303 -23.58 -38.49 2.54
C GLY A 303 -23.67 -39.01 3.98
N THR A 304 -23.43 -38.19 5.00
CA THR A 304 -23.53 -38.60 6.40
C THR A 304 -24.95 -38.49 6.90
N THR A 305 -25.44 -39.57 7.54
CA THR A 305 -26.80 -39.70 8.09
C THR A 305 -26.77 -39.71 9.62
N PRO A 306 -27.94 -39.71 10.30
CA PRO A 306 -27.99 -39.86 11.75
C PRO A 306 -27.24 -41.08 12.31
N ASP A 307 -27.12 -42.16 11.53
CA ASP A 307 -26.38 -43.36 11.93
C ASP A 307 -24.90 -43.10 12.11
N PHE A 308 -24.26 -42.25 11.27
CA PHE A 308 -22.89 -41.82 11.45
C PHE A 308 -22.73 -41.02 12.74
N ILE A 309 -23.64 -40.08 13.01
CA ILE A 309 -23.60 -39.26 14.20
C ILE A 309 -23.76 -40.10 15.46
N ALA A 310 -24.67 -41.06 15.44
CA ALA A 310 -24.86 -42.03 16.55
C ALA A 310 -23.58 -42.81 16.87
N ARG A 311 -22.76 -43.10 15.85
CA ARG A 311 -21.42 -43.76 16.03
C ARG A 311 -20.38 -42.83 16.60
N TYR A 312 -20.47 -41.53 16.33
CA TYR A 312 -19.46 -40.56 16.83
C TYR A 312 -19.63 -40.25 18.31
N VAL A 313 -20.88 -40.22 18.81
CA VAL A 313 -21.19 -39.86 20.20
C VAL A 313 -20.39 -40.70 21.23
N PRO A 314 -20.31 -42.06 21.15
CA PRO A 314 -19.51 -42.82 22.08
C PRO A 314 -17.99 -42.58 21.94
N LEU A 315 -17.51 -42.19 20.76
CA LEU A 315 -16.08 -41.93 20.51
C LEU A 315 -15.58 -40.68 21.25
N VAL A 316 -16.43 -39.67 21.41
CA VAL A 316 -16.04 -38.41 22.05
C VAL A 316 -16.22 -38.46 23.57
N THR A 317 -16.91 -39.45 24.10
CA THR A 317 -17.22 -39.57 25.53
C THR A 317 -15.97 -39.70 26.36
N GLY A 318 -15.74 -38.76 27.30
CA GLY A 318 -14.57 -38.78 28.20
C GLY A 318 -13.24 -38.43 27.52
N LYS A 319 -13.25 -37.96 26.28
CA LYS A 319 -12.06 -37.53 25.57
C LYS A 319 -11.74 -36.05 25.82
N THR A 320 -10.44 -35.75 25.91
CA THR A 320 -9.96 -34.40 26.10
C THR A 320 -10.02 -33.64 24.76
N PRO A 321 -10.62 -32.45 24.71
CA PRO A 321 -10.65 -31.64 23.50
C PRO A 321 -9.25 -31.11 23.13
N HIS A 322 -9.06 -30.79 21.86
CA HIS A 322 -7.86 -30.10 21.38
C HIS A 322 -7.64 -28.77 22.09
N MET A 323 -6.37 -28.49 22.40
CA MET A 323 -5.94 -27.19 22.94
C MET A 323 -5.46 -26.32 21.79
N PRO A 324 -6.10 -25.15 21.54
CA PRO A 324 -5.65 -24.23 20.48
C PRO A 324 -4.16 -23.90 20.57
N ALA A 325 -3.50 -23.82 19.44
CA ALA A 325 -2.10 -23.42 19.38
C ALA A 325 -1.90 -22.00 19.95
N PRO A 326 -0.75 -21.70 20.56
CA PRO A 326 -0.47 -20.35 20.98
C PRO A 326 -0.45 -19.42 19.77
N LYS A 327 -0.90 -18.16 19.94
CA LYS A 327 -0.76 -17.16 18.88
C LYS A 327 0.73 -17.06 18.49
N PRO A 328 1.05 -17.09 17.19
CA PRO A 328 2.43 -17.03 16.73
C PRO A 328 3.06 -15.69 17.09
N ASN A 329 4.34 -15.73 17.51
CA ASN A 329 5.14 -14.52 17.74
C ASN A 329 5.85 -14.09 16.45
N CYS A 330 5.07 -13.93 15.40
CA CYS A 330 5.53 -13.53 14.07
C CYS A 330 4.43 -12.76 13.37
N LEU A 331 4.80 -11.93 12.42
CA LEU A 331 3.86 -11.35 11.45
C LEU A 331 3.62 -12.39 10.35
N TRP A 332 2.37 -12.74 10.16
CA TRP A 332 1.92 -13.52 9.01
C TRP A 332 1.39 -12.59 7.94
N LEU A 333 1.93 -12.69 6.74
CA LEU A 333 1.39 -12.08 5.53
C LEU A 333 1.07 -13.18 4.54
N SER A 334 0.18 -12.93 3.60
CA SER A 334 -0.13 -13.91 2.57
C SER A 334 -0.55 -13.29 1.25
N GLY A 335 -0.05 -13.90 0.17
CA GLY A 335 -0.69 -13.95 -1.12
C GLY A 335 -1.43 -15.28 -1.24
N LEU A 336 -1.09 -16.10 -2.28
CA LEU A 336 -1.51 -17.50 -2.36
C LEU A 336 -0.65 -18.40 -1.44
N ASP A 337 0.55 -17.96 -1.09
CA ASP A 337 1.46 -18.64 -0.16
C ASP A 337 1.62 -17.80 1.11
N LEU A 338 1.98 -18.44 2.23
CA LEU A 338 2.29 -17.81 3.50
C LEU A 338 3.67 -17.14 3.44
N LEU A 339 3.79 -15.94 3.97
CA LEU A 339 5.05 -15.29 4.32
C LEU A 339 5.07 -15.04 5.83
N GLU A 340 5.99 -15.71 6.52
CA GLU A 340 6.15 -15.61 7.97
C GLU A 340 7.38 -14.78 8.33
N ILE A 341 7.20 -13.77 9.19
CA ILE A 341 8.26 -12.84 9.59
C ILE A 341 8.36 -12.82 11.11
N PRO A 342 9.45 -13.37 11.67
CA PRO A 342 9.65 -13.46 13.13
C PRO A 342 9.73 -12.06 13.78
N SER A 343 8.97 -11.85 14.86
CA SER A 343 8.95 -10.58 15.59
C SER A 343 9.98 -10.49 16.72
N GLY A 344 10.65 -11.60 17.07
CA GLY A 344 11.62 -11.66 18.16
C GLY A 344 12.98 -11.04 17.81
N MET A 345 13.62 -10.36 18.77
CA MET A 345 15.06 -10.10 18.69
C MET A 345 15.83 -11.39 18.93
N HIS A 346 16.61 -11.84 17.96
CA HIS A 346 17.66 -12.84 18.22
C HIS A 346 18.92 -12.13 18.72
N PRO A 347 19.42 -12.44 19.92
CA PRO A 347 20.70 -11.92 20.35
C PRO A 347 21.81 -12.56 19.51
N HIS A 348 22.58 -11.73 18.80
CA HIS A 348 23.85 -12.06 18.14
C HIS A 348 23.82 -13.12 17.02
N GLY A 349 23.27 -12.78 15.88
CA GLY A 349 23.55 -13.47 14.63
C GLY A 349 23.92 -12.42 13.58
N HIS A 350 25.11 -12.51 12.96
CA HIS A 350 25.46 -11.63 11.82
C HIS A 350 24.45 -11.85 10.70
N PRO A 351 23.86 -10.78 10.13
CA PRO A 351 22.99 -10.92 8.98
C PRO A 351 23.80 -11.35 7.77
N SER A 352 23.39 -12.42 7.11
CA SER A 352 23.87 -12.72 5.77
C SER A 352 22.90 -12.09 4.78
N PRO A 353 23.36 -11.24 3.86
CA PRO A 353 22.53 -10.64 2.82
C PRO A 353 22.01 -11.66 1.79
N LEU A 354 22.53 -12.87 1.80
CA LEU A 354 22.18 -13.97 0.92
C LEU A 354 21.91 -15.21 1.76
N GLY A 355 20.70 -15.40 2.24
CA GLY A 355 20.02 -16.64 2.62
C GLY A 355 20.84 -17.90 2.97
N GLY A 356 21.97 -17.76 3.65
CA GLY A 356 22.85 -18.84 4.08
C GLY A 356 23.02 -18.82 5.58
N ASP A 357 22.40 -19.78 6.23
CA ASP A 357 22.56 -20.26 7.60
C ASP A 357 22.62 -19.20 8.73
N ARG A 358 21.46 -18.98 9.40
CA ARG A 358 21.25 -18.28 10.68
C ARG A 358 21.28 -16.75 10.70
N GLY A 359 21.02 -16.05 9.58
CA GLY A 359 20.76 -14.61 9.57
C GLY A 359 19.27 -14.30 9.81
N ARG A 360 18.96 -13.10 10.35
CA ARG A 360 17.58 -12.60 10.37
C ARG A 360 17.06 -12.51 8.94
N PRO A 361 15.86 -13.00 8.65
CA PRO A 361 15.26 -12.78 7.33
C PRO A 361 14.94 -11.30 7.16
N PHE A 362 15.56 -10.66 6.18
CA PHE A 362 15.18 -9.33 5.72
C PHE A 362 14.12 -9.47 4.64
N THR A 363 13.02 -8.73 4.76
CA THR A 363 11.90 -8.75 3.82
C THR A 363 12.03 -7.57 2.85
N ASN A 364 12.46 -7.85 1.63
CA ASN A 364 12.50 -6.85 0.57
C ASN A 364 11.11 -6.66 -0.04
N ILE A 365 10.70 -5.38 -0.12
CA ILE A 365 9.46 -4.94 -0.75
C ILE A 365 9.82 -4.30 -2.09
N GLY A 366 9.34 -4.87 -3.18
CA GLY A 366 9.64 -4.40 -4.53
C GLY A 366 8.95 -3.08 -4.88
N GLU A 367 9.71 -2.03 -5.21
CA GLU A 367 9.24 -0.65 -5.41
C GLU A 367 8.83 -0.29 -6.85
N ARG A 368 8.87 -1.25 -7.81
CA ARG A 368 8.74 -0.91 -9.23
C ARG A 368 7.30 -0.80 -9.75
N CYS A 369 6.31 -1.26 -9.00
CA CYS A 369 4.88 -1.07 -9.29
C CYS A 369 4.30 0.21 -8.64
N ASN A 370 5.14 1.22 -8.48
CA ASN A 370 4.79 2.52 -7.94
C ASN A 370 4.88 3.58 -9.03
N VAL A 371 3.76 4.24 -9.35
CA VAL A 371 3.68 5.24 -10.44
C VAL A 371 4.51 6.50 -10.14
N ALA A 372 4.70 6.85 -8.88
CA ALA A 372 5.56 7.98 -8.50
C ALA A 372 7.06 7.66 -8.63
N GLY A 373 7.44 6.39 -8.38
CA GLY A 373 8.84 5.93 -8.43
C GLY A 373 9.29 5.41 -9.80
N SER A 374 8.38 4.93 -10.65
CA SER A 374 8.69 4.25 -11.91
C SER A 374 8.00 4.91 -13.11
N ARG A 375 8.76 5.70 -13.89
CA ARG A 375 8.25 6.34 -15.12
C ARG A 375 7.73 5.32 -16.15
N LYS A 376 8.37 4.15 -16.26
CA LYS A 376 7.93 3.09 -17.17
C LYS A 376 6.56 2.57 -16.71
N PHE A 377 6.40 2.24 -15.44
CA PHE A 377 5.14 1.74 -14.89
C PHE A 377 4.01 2.77 -15.05
N LEU A 378 4.26 4.05 -14.68
CA LEU A 378 3.30 5.13 -14.88
C LEU A 378 2.82 5.22 -16.34
N ARG A 379 3.73 5.18 -17.31
CA ARG A 379 3.38 5.22 -18.72
C ARG A 379 2.46 4.05 -19.09
N LEU A 380 2.82 2.83 -18.69
CA LEU A 380 2.03 1.64 -19.00
C LEU A 380 0.61 1.69 -18.42
N ILE A 381 0.47 2.18 -17.20
CA ILE A 381 -0.85 2.36 -16.59
C ILE A 381 -1.67 3.44 -17.32
N LYS A 382 -1.06 4.58 -17.71
CA LYS A 382 -1.72 5.61 -18.52
C LYS A 382 -2.18 5.10 -19.88
N GLU A 383 -1.37 4.28 -20.53
CA GLU A 383 -1.65 3.65 -21.83
C GLU A 383 -2.58 2.42 -21.69
N LYS A 384 -2.99 2.03 -20.47
CA LYS A 384 -3.76 0.81 -20.19
C LYS A 384 -3.09 -0.48 -20.69
N ASN A 385 -1.76 -0.46 -20.83
CA ASN A 385 -0.97 -1.63 -21.18
C ASN A 385 -0.66 -2.46 -19.92
N TYR A 386 -1.71 -3.07 -19.38
CA TYR A 386 -1.60 -3.85 -18.14
C TYR A 386 -0.78 -5.12 -18.30
N GLU A 387 -0.68 -5.68 -19.49
CA GLU A 387 0.12 -6.88 -19.76
C GLU A 387 1.61 -6.62 -19.47
N GLU A 388 2.16 -5.55 -20.03
CA GLU A 388 3.54 -5.16 -19.72
C GLU A 388 3.70 -4.67 -18.28
N ALA A 389 2.68 -4.06 -17.68
CA ALA A 389 2.71 -3.66 -16.28
C ALA A 389 2.79 -4.88 -15.34
N LEU A 390 2.06 -5.96 -15.63
CA LEU A 390 2.14 -7.24 -14.92
C LEU A 390 3.53 -7.90 -15.07
N GLN A 391 4.18 -7.75 -16.22
CA GLN A 391 5.56 -8.24 -16.38
C GLN A 391 6.54 -7.55 -15.44
N ILE A 392 6.34 -6.25 -15.13
CA ILE A 392 7.16 -5.56 -14.12
C ILE A 392 6.94 -6.18 -12.73
N ALA A 393 5.68 -6.49 -12.38
CA ALA A 393 5.38 -7.14 -11.11
C ALA A 393 5.99 -8.55 -11.05
N ARG A 394 5.86 -9.35 -12.11
CA ARG A 394 6.43 -10.70 -12.21
C ARG A 394 7.96 -10.67 -12.09
N GLN A 395 8.61 -9.74 -12.80
CA GLN A 395 10.06 -9.61 -12.74
C GLN A 395 10.55 -9.30 -11.32
N GLN A 396 9.84 -8.46 -10.55
CA GLN A 396 10.21 -8.20 -9.15
C GLN A 396 10.15 -9.45 -8.28
N VAL A 397 9.14 -10.31 -8.48
CA VAL A 397 9.02 -11.59 -7.76
C VAL A 397 10.15 -12.54 -8.16
N GLU A 398 10.50 -12.61 -9.44
CA GLU A 398 11.62 -13.40 -9.97
C GLU A 398 12.97 -12.88 -9.46
N ASP A 399 13.14 -11.57 -9.31
CA ASP A 399 14.32 -10.91 -8.73
C ASP A 399 14.36 -11.05 -7.18
N GLY A 400 13.40 -11.75 -6.59
CA GLY A 400 13.38 -12.09 -5.16
C GLY A 400 12.61 -11.14 -4.25
N ALA A 401 11.70 -10.31 -4.78
CA ALA A 401 10.77 -9.55 -3.94
C ALA A 401 9.85 -10.50 -3.17
N LEU A 402 9.77 -10.32 -1.85
CA LEU A 402 8.90 -11.08 -0.96
C LEU A 402 7.53 -10.42 -0.78
N VAL A 403 7.44 -9.13 -1.05
CA VAL A 403 6.22 -8.30 -1.06
C VAL A 403 6.32 -7.36 -2.26
N ILE A 404 5.19 -7.00 -2.89
CA ILE A 404 5.14 -6.00 -3.96
C ILE A 404 4.41 -4.76 -3.46
N ASP A 405 5.08 -3.62 -3.51
CA ASP A 405 4.48 -2.31 -3.29
C ASP A 405 3.74 -1.83 -4.54
N ILE A 406 2.47 -1.44 -4.37
CA ILE A 406 1.60 -0.98 -5.46
C ILE A 406 1.06 0.41 -5.12
N ASN A 407 1.42 1.39 -5.95
CA ASN A 407 0.95 2.76 -5.83
C ASN A 407 0.45 3.27 -7.19
N MET A 408 -0.76 3.85 -7.20
CA MET A 408 -1.42 4.42 -8.39
C MET A 408 -1.66 5.93 -8.24
N ASP A 409 -1.02 6.59 -7.27
CA ASP A 409 -1.22 8.00 -6.99
C ASP A 409 -0.54 8.90 -8.04
N ASP A 410 -1.28 9.29 -9.04
CA ASP A 410 -0.89 10.29 -10.04
C ASP A 410 -2.08 11.24 -10.30
N GLY A 411 -1.79 12.52 -10.51
CA GLY A 411 -2.84 13.55 -10.68
C GLY A 411 -3.68 13.40 -11.95
N LEU A 412 -3.27 12.55 -12.89
CA LEU A 412 -3.96 12.30 -14.16
C LEU A 412 -4.61 10.91 -14.23
N LEU A 413 -4.48 10.10 -13.18
CA LEU A 413 -5.10 8.78 -13.07
C LEU A 413 -6.31 8.82 -12.13
N ASP A 414 -7.32 8.01 -12.44
CA ASP A 414 -8.27 7.56 -11.43
C ASP A 414 -7.59 6.48 -10.57
N ALA A 415 -6.85 6.93 -9.55
CA ALA A 415 -6.03 6.06 -8.71
C ALA A 415 -6.84 4.91 -8.09
N ARG A 416 -8.12 5.16 -7.72
CA ARG A 416 -9.01 4.16 -7.15
C ARG A 416 -9.34 3.07 -8.17
N GLN A 417 -9.75 3.47 -9.37
CA GLN A 417 -10.09 2.52 -10.44
C GLN A 417 -8.87 1.73 -10.90
N GLU A 418 -7.72 2.39 -11.06
CA GLU A 418 -6.48 1.75 -11.49
C GLU A 418 -5.97 0.74 -10.46
N MET A 419 -6.01 1.10 -9.17
CA MET A 419 -5.62 0.21 -8.08
C MET A 419 -6.49 -1.06 -8.07
N VAL A 420 -7.80 -0.91 -8.12
CA VAL A 420 -8.74 -2.04 -8.17
C VAL A 420 -8.51 -2.91 -9.41
N THR A 421 -8.35 -2.29 -10.59
CA THR A 421 -8.11 -3.01 -11.84
C THR A 421 -6.82 -3.82 -11.78
N PHE A 422 -5.72 -3.20 -11.33
CA PHE A 422 -4.42 -3.84 -11.28
C PHE A 422 -4.36 -4.96 -10.24
N LEU A 423 -4.94 -4.76 -9.05
CA LEU A 423 -5.05 -5.80 -8.02
C LEU A 423 -5.88 -7.00 -8.50
N ASN A 424 -6.99 -6.75 -9.19
CA ASN A 424 -7.80 -7.81 -9.78
C ASN A 424 -7.05 -8.60 -10.87
N LEU A 425 -6.20 -7.93 -11.64
CA LEU A 425 -5.34 -8.58 -12.63
C LEU A 425 -4.26 -9.42 -11.94
N ILE A 426 -3.59 -8.90 -10.92
CA ILE A 426 -2.61 -9.66 -10.11
C ILE A 426 -3.24 -10.93 -9.54
N ALA A 427 -4.47 -10.86 -9.03
CA ALA A 427 -5.17 -12.02 -8.47
C ALA A 427 -5.38 -13.16 -9.49
N ALA A 428 -5.38 -12.84 -10.79
CA ALA A 428 -5.48 -13.81 -11.88
C ALA A 428 -4.11 -14.38 -12.33
N GLU A 429 -2.99 -13.87 -11.77
CA GLU A 429 -1.62 -14.24 -12.13
C GLU A 429 -0.93 -14.97 -10.96
N PRO A 430 -0.99 -16.31 -10.89
CA PRO A 430 -0.48 -17.07 -9.74
C PRO A 430 0.99 -16.80 -9.41
N ASP A 431 1.84 -16.57 -10.42
CA ASP A 431 3.27 -16.30 -10.25
C ASP A 431 3.52 -14.97 -9.49
N ILE A 432 2.59 -14.03 -9.61
CA ILE A 432 2.64 -12.74 -8.90
C ILE A 432 1.85 -12.82 -7.60
N ALA A 433 0.63 -13.38 -7.67
CA ALA A 433 -0.29 -13.46 -6.53
C ALA A 433 0.22 -14.31 -5.37
N ARG A 434 1.25 -15.15 -5.58
CA ARG A 434 1.85 -15.96 -4.52
C ARG A 434 2.45 -15.14 -3.39
N VAL A 435 2.93 -13.91 -3.65
CA VAL A 435 3.46 -13.02 -2.62
C VAL A 435 2.40 -12.03 -2.14
N PRO A 436 2.45 -11.58 -0.87
CA PRO A 436 1.57 -10.54 -0.37
C PRO A 436 1.84 -9.20 -1.07
N VAL A 437 0.81 -8.34 -1.09
CA VAL A 437 0.91 -6.98 -1.62
C VAL A 437 0.97 -5.95 -0.50
N MET A 438 1.72 -4.86 -0.74
CA MET A 438 1.65 -3.63 0.03
C MET A 438 0.80 -2.64 -0.75
N ILE A 439 -0.28 -2.17 -0.14
CA ILE A 439 -1.20 -1.18 -0.70
C ILE A 439 -0.67 0.19 -0.28
N ASP A 440 -0.11 0.93 -1.24
CA ASP A 440 0.47 2.25 -1.01
C ASP A 440 -0.38 3.34 -1.67
N SER A 441 -0.93 4.22 -0.85
CA SER A 441 -1.63 5.41 -1.32
C SER A 441 -1.72 6.48 -0.24
N SER A 442 -1.68 7.73 -0.67
CA SER A 442 -1.96 8.89 0.17
C SER A 442 -3.47 9.17 0.32
N LYS A 443 -4.34 8.46 -0.42
CA LYS A 443 -5.79 8.64 -0.45
C LYS A 443 -6.49 7.47 0.23
N TRP A 444 -7.24 7.77 1.30
CA TRP A 444 -7.90 6.73 2.10
C TRP A 444 -8.94 5.92 1.31
N GLU A 445 -9.66 6.56 0.37
CA GLU A 445 -10.61 5.87 -0.51
C GLU A 445 -9.95 4.87 -1.46
N VAL A 446 -8.69 5.10 -1.86
CA VAL A 446 -7.91 4.14 -2.66
C VAL A 446 -7.52 2.94 -1.81
N ILE A 447 -7.00 3.17 -0.59
CA ILE A 447 -6.65 2.11 0.36
C ILE A 447 -7.87 1.24 0.67
N THR A 448 -9.01 1.86 1.00
CA THR A 448 -10.24 1.13 1.32
C THR A 448 -10.75 0.30 0.14
N ALA A 449 -10.69 0.84 -1.09
CA ALA A 449 -11.08 0.11 -2.29
C ALA A 449 -10.15 -1.07 -2.57
N ALA A 450 -8.84 -0.90 -2.37
CA ALA A 450 -7.84 -1.94 -2.53
C ALA A 450 -8.01 -3.09 -1.53
N LEU A 451 -8.24 -2.77 -0.24
CA LEU A 451 -8.49 -3.76 0.81
C LEU A 451 -9.70 -4.66 0.53
N LYS A 452 -10.70 -4.14 -0.21
CA LYS A 452 -11.88 -4.90 -0.66
C LYS A 452 -11.60 -5.85 -1.84
N CYS A 453 -10.39 -5.83 -2.42
CA CYS A 453 -10.01 -6.65 -3.56
C CYS A 453 -8.97 -7.73 -3.21
N VAL A 454 -8.27 -7.60 -2.07
CA VAL A 454 -7.16 -8.48 -1.70
C VAL A 454 -7.64 -9.65 -0.84
N GLN A 455 -7.47 -10.86 -1.36
CA GLN A 455 -7.84 -12.09 -0.64
C GLN A 455 -6.86 -12.41 0.51
N GLY A 456 -5.56 -12.20 0.32
CA GLY A 456 -4.52 -12.46 1.32
C GLY A 456 -4.45 -11.42 2.45
N LYS A 457 -3.51 -11.60 3.37
CA LYS A 457 -3.19 -10.60 4.39
C LYS A 457 -2.13 -9.65 3.84
N SER A 458 -2.56 -8.44 3.48
CA SER A 458 -1.75 -7.36 2.90
C SER A 458 -1.13 -6.45 3.95
N ILE A 459 -0.27 -5.53 3.49
CA ILE A 459 0.24 -4.39 4.27
C ILE A 459 -0.42 -3.13 3.73
N VAL A 460 -0.83 -2.22 4.60
CA VAL A 460 -1.26 -0.85 4.23
C VAL A 460 -0.10 0.10 4.46
N ASN A 461 0.29 0.86 3.46
CA ASN A 461 1.29 1.93 3.50
C ASN A 461 0.58 3.25 3.15
N SER A 462 0.33 4.15 4.07
CA SER A 462 0.60 4.15 5.50
C SER A 462 -0.44 4.98 6.25
N ILE A 463 -0.38 4.92 7.58
CA ILE A 463 -1.10 5.85 8.45
C ILE A 463 -0.11 6.64 9.31
N SER A 464 -0.53 7.80 9.82
CA SER A 464 0.27 8.64 10.71
C SER A 464 -0.60 9.52 11.59
N LEU A 465 -0.02 10.10 12.64
CA LEU A 465 -0.70 11.05 13.52
C LEU A 465 -0.78 12.48 12.94
N LYS A 466 -0.40 12.67 11.69
CA LYS A 466 -0.37 13.98 11.02
C LYS A 466 -1.72 14.73 11.07
N GLU A 467 -2.81 14.00 10.91
CA GLU A 467 -4.18 14.53 10.93
C GLU A 467 -4.87 14.38 12.30
N GLY A 468 -4.09 14.03 13.34
CA GLY A 468 -4.57 13.83 14.70
C GLY A 468 -5.00 12.40 15.02
N GLU A 469 -5.23 12.14 16.33
CA GLU A 469 -5.54 10.80 16.84
C GLU A 469 -6.86 10.24 16.34
N GLU A 470 -7.89 11.07 16.17
CA GLU A 470 -9.21 10.61 15.75
C GLU A 470 -9.19 9.99 14.35
N VAL A 471 -8.55 10.65 13.39
CA VAL A 471 -8.38 10.15 12.02
C VAL A 471 -7.49 8.91 12.02
N PHE A 472 -6.38 8.95 12.74
CA PHE A 472 -5.46 7.82 12.90
C PHE A 472 -6.17 6.57 13.42
N LEU A 473 -6.95 6.70 14.49
CA LEU A 473 -7.71 5.59 15.08
C LEU A 473 -8.83 5.08 14.15
N SER A 474 -9.48 5.98 13.41
CA SER A 474 -10.49 5.60 12.42
C SER A 474 -9.88 4.73 11.32
N HIS A 475 -8.77 5.17 10.73
CA HIS A 475 -8.05 4.42 9.71
C HIS A 475 -7.51 3.08 10.25
N ALA A 476 -6.96 3.09 11.46
CA ALA A 476 -6.46 1.88 12.10
C ALA A 476 -7.55 0.83 12.35
N ARG A 477 -8.76 1.26 12.78
CA ARG A 477 -9.91 0.35 12.95
C ARG A 477 -10.35 -0.26 11.62
N ASP A 478 -10.35 0.51 10.55
CA ASP A 478 -10.67 -0.02 9.22
C ASP A 478 -9.62 -1.05 8.77
N ILE A 479 -8.32 -0.75 8.91
CA ILE A 479 -7.25 -1.70 8.57
C ILE A 479 -7.40 -3.00 9.38
N HIS A 480 -7.64 -2.87 10.69
CA HIS A 480 -7.84 -4.02 11.58
C HIS A 480 -9.08 -4.84 11.16
N ARG A 481 -10.18 -4.17 10.80
CA ARG A 481 -11.40 -4.82 10.28
C ARG A 481 -11.14 -5.61 9.00
N PHE A 482 -10.26 -5.17 8.11
CA PHE A 482 -9.87 -5.91 6.90
C PHE A 482 -8.76 -6.95 7.14
N GLY A 483 -8.23 -7.03 8.37
CA GLY A 483 -7.23 -8.00 8.76
C GLY A 483 -5.84 -7.75 8.19
N ALA A 484 -5.53 -6.53 7.76
CA ALA A 484 -4.24 -6.16 7.19
C ALA A 484 -3.22 -5.72 8.27
N ALA A 485 -1.93 -5.84 7.96
CA ALA A 485 -0.84 -5.19 8.67
C ALA A 485 -0.71 -3.72 8.23
N VAL A 486 -0.02 -2.89 9.00
CA VAL A 486 0.05 -1.45 8.76
C VAL A 486 1.44 -0.88 8.92
N VAL A 487 1.87 -0.05 7.98
CA VAL A 487 3.01 0.84 8.13
C VAL A 487 2.55 2.10 8.85
N VAL A 488 3.25 2.46 9.91
CA VAL A 488 3.02 3.66 10.72
C VAL A 488 4.20 4.60 10.54
N MET A 489 3.99 5.69 9.82
CA MET A 489 5.03 6.70 9.64
C MET A 489 5.19 7.56 10.88
N CYS A 490 6.43 7.91 11.23
CA CYS A 490 6.75 8.83 12.32
C CYS A 490 6.48 10.29 11.92
N PHE A 491 5.20 10.60 11.75
CA PHE A 491 4.65 11.94 11.56
C PHE A 491 3.57 12.20 12.59
N ASP A 492 3.52 13.41 13.12
CA ASP A 492 2.40 13.87 13.95
C ASP A 492 1.90 15.24 13.53
N GLU A 493 1.11 15.87 14.35
CA GLU A 493 0.49 17.18 14.12
C GLU A 493 1.54 18.31 13.95
N GLN A 494 2.79 18.10 14.40
CA GLN A 494 3.91 19.03 14.24
C GLN A 494 4.72 18.76 12.97
N GLY A 495 4.41 17.68 12.24
CA GLY A 495 5.06 17.31 10.99
C GLY A 495 5.96 16.07 11.11
N GLN A 496 6.86 15.94 10.16
CA GLN A 496 7.78 14.80 10.04
C GLN A 496 8.83 14.80 11.16
N ALA A 497 9.02 13.63 11.77
CA ALA A 497 10.12 13.45 12.72
C ALA A 497 11.46 13.36 11.96
N THR A 498 12.35 14.30 12.22
CA THR A 498 13.70 14.32 11.66
C THR A 498 14.75 13.85 12.66
N THR A 499 14.52 14.08 13.97
CA THR A 499 15.45 13.70 15.05
C THR A 499 15.11 12.34 15.67
N TYR A 500 16.09 11.72 16.28
CA TYR A 500 15.93 10.46 17.02
C TYR A 500 14.81 10.54 18.06
N GLU A 501 14.81 11.59 18.90
CA GLU A 501 13.87 11.77 20.01
C GLU A 501 12.42 11.84 19.51
N ARG A 502 12.19 12.61 18.45
CA ARG A 502 10.84 12.74 17.87
C ARG A 502 10.35 11.44 17.26
N ARG A 503 11.22 10.67 16.61
CA ARG A 503 10.87 9.37 16.02
C ARG A 503 10.37 8.40 17.08
N ILE A 504 11.10 8.28 18.20
CA ILE A 504 10.71 7.35 19.29
C ILE A 504 9.47 7.82 20.03
N GLU A 505 9.29 9.13 20.25
CA GLU A 505 8.10 9.70 20.88
C GLU A 505 6.84 9.37 20.09
N ILE A 506 6.85 9.64 18.77
CA ILE A 506 5.72 9.36 17.89
C ILE A 506 5.46 7.85 17.79
N ALA A 507 6.50 7.03 17.63
CA ALA A 507 6.35 5.58 17.55
C ALA A 507 5.72 5.01 18.83
N GLN A 508 6.15 5.48 20.01
CA GLN A 508 5.59 5.04 21.28
C GLN A 508 4.12 5.45 21.46
N ARG A 509 3.76 6.68 21.06
CA ARG A 509 2.38 7.17 21.09
C ARG A 509 1.50 6.36 20.17
N ALA A 510 1.90 6.17 18.92
CA ALA A 510 1.15 5.39 17.93
C ALA A 510 1.00 3.92 18.34
N TYR A 511 2.06 3.30 18.89
CA TYR A 511 2.01 1.93 19.37
C TYR A 511 0.93 1.72 20.45
N ARG A 512 0.88 2.62 21.46
CA ARG A 512 -0.15 2.56 22.52
C ARG A 512 -1.55 2.71 21.95
N LEU A 513 -1.76 3.67 21.06
CA LEU A 513 -3.07 3.88 20.42
C LEU A 513 -3.55 2.64 19.67
N LEU A 514 -2.66 2.01 18.89
CA LEU A 514 -2.99 0.83 18.10
C LEU A 514 -3.25 -0.41 18.97
N THR A 515 -2.42 -0.65 19.99
CA THR A 515 -2.54 -1.86 20.81
C THR A 515 -3.65 -1.73 21.87
N GLU A 516 -3.79 -0.57 22.51
CA GLU A 516 -4.71 -0.39 23.64
C GLU A 516 -6.13 0.05 23.20
N GLN A 517 -6.26 0.87 22.15
CA GLN A 517 -7.56 1.41 21.74
C GLN A 517 -8.14 0.72 20.51
N VAL A 518 -7.32 0.19 19.59
CA VAL A 518 -7.79 -0.56 18.42
C VAL A 518 -7.77 -2.06 18.70
N GLY A 519 -6.86 -2.54 19.56
CA GLY A 519 -6.66 -3.97 19.82
C GLY A 519 -5.85 -4.67 18.73
N MET A 520 -5.09 -3.90 17.92
CA MET A 520 -4.23 -4.45 16.88
C MET A 520 -3.11 -5.27 17.51
N GLN A 521 -2.80 -6.41 16.89
CA GLN A 521 -1.68 -7.24 17.35
C GLN A 521 -0.38 -6.49 17.13
N PRO A 522 0.56 -6.47 18.09
CA PRO A 522 1.86 -5.80 17.93
C PRO A 522 2.62 -6.22 16.68
N GLN A 523 2.50 -7.50 16.28
CA GLN A 523 3.16 -8.05 15.09
C GLN A 523 2.62 -7.46 13.77
N ASP A 524 1.40 -6.94 13.75
CA ASP A 524 0.81 -6.33 12.57
C ASP A 524 1.21 -4.84 12.39
N ILE A 525 2.06 -4.31 13.30
CA ILE A 525 2.50 -2.91 13.30
C ILE A 525 3.94 -2.83 12.76
N ILE A 526 4.14 -2.04 11.70
CA ILE A 526 5.43 -1.82 11.06
C ILE A 526 5.73 -0.32 11.13
N PHE A 527 6.75 0.10 11.88
CA PHE A 527 7.12 1.51 11.94
C PHE A 527 8.02 1.91 10.77
N ASP A 528 7.76 3.06 10.17
CA ASP A 528 8.70 3.76 9.30
C ASP A 528 9.19 5.03 10.02
N PRO A 529 10.42 5.02 10.57
CA PRO A 529 11.04 6.19 11.18
C PRO A 529 11.43 7.30 10.20
N ASN A 530 11.06 7.19 8.95
CA ASN A 530 11.36 8.09 7.82
C ASN A 530 12.82 8.03 7.38
N VAL A 531 13.07 7.37 6.25
CA VAL A 531 14.37 7.43 5.56
C VAL A 531 14.44 8.75 4.79
N LEU A 532 15.32 9.64 5.22
CA LEU A 532 15.52 10.96 4.65
C LEU A 532 16.84 11.05 3.90
N ALA A 533 16.90 11.97 2.93
CA ALA A 533 18.10 12.17 2.14
C ALA A 533 19.26 12.73 2.99
N ILE A 534 20.43 12.13 2.80
CA ILE A 534 21.70 12.58 3.42
C ILE A 534 22.66 13.12 2.36
N ALA A 535 23.78 13.68 2.78
CA ALA A 535 24.78 14.29 1.91
C ALA A 535 24.20 15.33 0.94
N THR A 536 23.28 16.15 1.45
CA THR A 536 22.61 17.22 0.69
C THR A 536 23.38 18.53 0.71
N GLY A 537 24.43 18.63 1.53
CA GLY A 537 25.16 19.87 1.81
C GLY A 537 24.53 20.72 2.92
N ILE A 538 23.43 20.25 3.54
CA ILE A 538 22.78 20.88 4.70
C ILE A 538 23.19 20.10 5.94
N GLU A 539 23.76 20.80 6.94
CA GLU A 539 24.35 20.16 8.13
C GLU A 539 23.34 19.33 8.94
N GLU A 540 22.10 19.83 9.09
CA GLU A 540 21.03 19.13 9.80
C GLU A 540 20.70 17.75 9.20
N HIS A 541 20.92 17.55 7.90
CA HIS A 541 20.63 16.30 7.20
C HIS A 541 21.69 15.22 7.44
N ASN A 542 22.83 15.57 8.01
CA ASN A 542 23.95 14.63 8.18
C ASN A 542 23.62 13.50 9.17
N SER A 543 22.78 13.78 10.18
CA SER A 543 22.41 12.79 11.21
C SER A 543 21.24 11.88 10.79
N TYR A 544 20.50 12.18 9.74
CA TYR A 544 19.21 11.54 9.44
C TYR A 544 19.28 10.02 9.33
N ALA A 545 20.32 9.48 8.69
CA ALA A 545 20.50 8.04 8.54
C ALA A 545 20.88 7.39 9.88
N LEU A 546 21.79 8.00 10.64
CA LEU A 546 22.19 7.52 11.97
C LEU A 546 21.01 7.56 12.94
N ASP A 547 20.21 8.63 12.93
CA ASP A 547 19.02 8.75 13.78
C ASP A 547 17.94 7.73 13.41
N PHE A 548 17.80 7.38 12.13
CA PHE A 548 16.95 6.28 11.71
C PHE A 548 17.43 4.93 12.29
N ILE A 549 18.71 4.62 12.16
CA ILE A 549 19.33 3.40 12.66
C ILE A 549 19.14 3.28 14.18
N ARG A 550 19.39 4.37 14.92
CA ARG A 550 19.20 4.42 16.39
C ARG A 550 17.72 4.28 16.78
N ALA A 551 16.82 4.93 16.07
CA ALA A 551 15.37 4.79 16.28
C ALA A 551 14.90 3.37 16.02
N THR A 552 15.43 2.71 14.99
CA THR A 552 15.17 1.28 14.70
C THR A 552 15.54 0.41 15.89
N ALA A 553 16.75 0.56 16.42
CA ALA A 553 17.20 -0.19 17.59
C ALA A 553 16.25 0.02 18.79
N TRP A 554 15.89 1.29 19.06
CA TRP A 554 15.00 1.62 20.16
C TRP A 554 13.60 1.02 20.00
N ILE A 555 13.00 1.14 18.82
CA ILE A 555 11.67 0.56 18.49
C ILE A 555 11.68 -0.94 18.74
N ARG A 556 12.66 -1.64 18.20
CA ARG A 556 12.78 -3.10 18.35
C ARG A 556 12.98 -3.56 19.79
N GLN A 557 13.63 -2.75 20.62
CA GLN A 557 13.86 -3.05 22.05
C GLN A 557 12.65 -2.75 22.91
N ASN A 558 11.92 -1.65 22.64
CA ASN A 558 10.92 -1.10 23.54
C ASN A 558 9.47 -1.38 23.09
N LEU A 559 9.19 -1.50 21.78
CA LEU A 559 7.87 -1.77 21.23
C LEU A 559 7.80 -3.24 20.81
N LYS A 560 7.58 -4.12 21.79
CA LYS A 560 7.63 -5.57 21.60
C LYS A 560 6.68 -6.05 20.51
N GLY A 561 7.18 -6.85 19.60
CA GLY A 561 6.42 -7.42 18.47
C GLY A 561 6.39 -6.53 17.23
N ALA A 562 6.58 -5.22 17.36
CA ALA A 562 6.56 -4.31 16.21
C ALA A 562 7.78 -4.49 15.29
N HIS A 563 7.56 -4.24 14.02
CA HIS A 563 8.55 -4.32 12.94
C HIS A 563 9.03 -2.93 12.52
N VAL A 564 10.09 -2.85 11.70
CA VAL A 564 10.60 -1.59 11.17
C VAL A 564 10.83 -1.70 9.67
N SER A 565 10.31 -0.72 8.92
CA SER A 565 10.46 -0.57 7.48
C SER A 565 11.05 0.80 7.12
N GLY A 566 11.43 0.97 5.85
CA GLY A 566 11.80 2.27 5.30
C GLY A 566 11.94 2.26 3.78
N GLY A 567 11.61 3.39 3.18
CA GLY A 567 11.81 3.65 1.75
C GLY A 567 13.28 3.96 1.44
N VAL A 568 14.09 2.93 1.23
CA VAL A 568 15.57 3.03 1.16
C VAL A 568 16.05 3.95 0.03
N SER A 569 15.32 4.00 -1.08
CA SER A 569 15.65 4.86 -2.23
C SER A 569 15.69 6.36 -1.90
N ASN A 570 15.03 6.80 -0.82
CA ASN A 570 15.04 8.20 -0.37
C ASN A 570 16.40 8.65 0.15
N LEU A 571 17.17 7.74 0.79
CA LEU A 571 18.47 8.03 1.38
C LEU A 571 19.42 8.74 0.41
N SER A 572 19.47 8.25 -0.82
CA SER A 572 20.40 8.65 -1.84
C SER A 572 19.82 9.62 -2.88
N PHE A 573 18.77 10.34 -2.52
CA PHE A 573 18.08 11.27 -3.43
C PHE A 573 19.03 12.33 -3.98
N SER A 574 20.02 12.75 -3.17
CA SER A 574 21.06 13.72 -3.54
C SER A 574 21.94 13.28 -4.72
N PHE A 575 22.04 11.96 -4.96
CA PHE A 575 22.88 11.36 -5.99
C PHE A 575 22.08 10.77 -7.17
N ARG A 576 20.89 11.29 -7.44
CA ARG A 576 20.14 10.88 -8.65
C ARG A 576 20.99 11.07 -9.89
N GLY A 577 21.10 9.97 -10.70
CA GLY A 577 21.93 9.92 -11.89
C GLY A 577 23.26 9.14 -11.73
N ASN A 578 23.70 8.84 -10.49
CA ASN A 578 24.80 7.91 -10.22
C ASN A 578 24.30 6.65 -9.54
N ASN A 579 23.94 5.65 -10.35
CA ASN A 579 23.35 4.42 -9.83
C ASN A 579 24.27 3.67 -8.87
N TYR A 580 25.58 3.61 -9.18
CA TYR A 580 26.53 2.90 -8.36
C TYR A 580 26.64 3.49 -6.94
N ILE A 581 26.84 4.79 -6.81
CA ILE A 581 26.92 5.46 -5.50
C ILE A 581 25.60 5.28 -4.72
N ARG A 582 24.48 5.38 -5.41
CA ARG A 582 23.18 5.16 -4.79
C ARG A 582 23.04 3.76 -4.22
N GLU A 583 23.36 2.74 -5.03
CA GLU A 583 23.29 1.34 -4.62
C GLU A 583 24.28 1.04 -3.48
N ALA A 584 25.47 1.60 -3.54
CA ALA A 584 26.47 1.46 -2.47
C ALA A 584 26.00 2.13 -1.15
N MET A 585 25.42 3.34 -1.22
CA MET A 585 24.80 3.98 -0.05
C MET A 585 23.66 3.13 0.54
N HIS A 586 22.81 2.55 -0.32
CA HIS A 586 21.73 1.66 0.13
C HIS A 586 22.29 0.41 0.81
N ALA A 587 23.32 -0.21 0.24
CA ALA A 587 23.94 -1.40 0.80
C ALA A 587 24.55 -1.12 2.20
N VAL A 588 25.27 -0.01 2.35
CA VAL A 588 25.85 0.41 3.63
C VAL A 588 24.78 0.74 4.67
N PHE A 589 23.74 1.50 4.28
CA PHE A 589 22.64 1.83 5.17
C PHE A 589 21.89 0.57 5.63
N LEU A 590 21.52 -0.30 4.70
CA LEU A 590 20.83 -1.55 5.00
C LEU A 590 21.66 -2.45 5.92
N TYR A 591 22.97 -2.56 5.69
CA TYR A 591 23.86 -3.33 6.55
C TYR A 591 23.74 -2.89 8.02
N HIS A 592 23.83 -1.58 8.28
CA HIS A 592 23.74 -1.06 9.65
C HIS A 592 22.32 -1.11 10.21
N ALA A 593 21.30 -0.77 9.41
CA ALA A 593 19.92 -0.75 9.86
C ALA A 593 19.36 -2.15 10.16
N ILE A 594 19.72 -3.17 9.36
CA ILE A 594 19.35 -4.57 9.58
C ILE A 594 20.02 -5.10 10.85
N ASN A 595 21.29 -4.75 11.09
CA ASN A 595 21.99 -5.11 12.33
C ASN A 595 21.28 -4.58 13.58
N GLU A 596 20.68 -3.40 13.49
CA GLU A 596 19.91 -2.77 14.56
C GLU A 596 18.43 -3.21 14.58
N GLY A 597 18.00 -4.06 13.64
CA GLY A 597 16.69 -4.71 13.70
C GLY A 597 15.67 -4.26 12.66
N MET A 598 16.06 -3.52 11.63
CA MET A 598 15.21 -3.28 10.45
C MET A 598 14.96 -4.59 9.74
N ASP A 599 13.71 -4.97 9.55
CA ASP A 599 13.31 -6.24 8.97
C ASP A 599 12.52 -6.12 7.67
N PHE A 600 12.13 -4.92 7.28
CA PHE A 600 11.52 -4.60 6.00
C PHE A 600 12.27 -3.46 5.29
N GLY A 601 12.30 -3.49 3.96
CA GLY A 601 12.79 -2.36 3.16
C GLY A 601 12.09 -2.29 1.81
N ILE A 602 11.61 -1.09 1.47
CA ILE A 602 11.10 -0.79 0.13
C ILE A 602 12.32 -0.49 -0.74
N VAL A 603 12.65 -1.42 -1.63
CA VAL A 603 13.90 -1.43 -2.40
C VAL A 603 13.66 -1.86 -3.84
N ASN A 604 14.66 -1.63 -4.69
CA ASN A 604 14.72 -2.27 -6.00
C ASN A 604 15.27 -3.70 -5.87
N PRO A 605 14.48 -4.76 -6.09
CA PRO A 605 14.96 -6.14 -5.93
C PRO A 605 16.10 -6.51 -6.88
N ALA A 606 16.21 -5.84 -8.03
CA ALA A 606 17.24 -6.08 -9.04
C ALA A 606 18.62 -5.46 -8.70
N THR A 607 18.75 -4.81 -7.52
CA THR A 607 20.04 -4.22 -7.08
C THR A 607 21.07 -5.33 -6.85
N LYS A 608 22.28 -5.12 -7.38
CA LYS A 608 23.36 -6.11 -7.34
C LYS A 608 24.50 -5.78 -6.39
N VAL A 609 24.61 -4.51 -5.96
CA VAL A 609 25.69 -4.06 -5.07
C VAL A 609 25.39 -4.49 -3.65
N THR A 610 26.25 -5.32 -3.09
CA THR A 610 26.21 -5.70 -1.67
C THR A 610 27.27 -4.92 -0.89
N TYR A 611 27.17 -4.93 0.45
CA TYR A 611 28.14 -4.28 1.33
C TYR A 611 29.58 -4.77 1.09
N ASP A 612 29.77 -6.08 0.88
CA ASP A 612 31.07 -6.73 0.69
C ASP A 612 31.66 -6.48 -0.71
N ASP A 613 30.85 -6.06 -1.68
CA ASP A 613 31.30 -5.74 -3.04
C ASP A 613 31.91 -4.34 -3.15
N ILE A 614 31.74 -3.49 -2.12
CA ILE A 614 32.21 -2.10 -2.15
C ILE A 614 33.70 -2.07 -1.81
N PRO A 615 34.57 -1.45 -2.65
CA PRO A 615 35.98 -1.27 -2.33
C PRO A 615 36.19 -0.57 -0.99
N VAL A 616 37.17 -1.02 -0.20
CA VAL A 616 37.37 -0.60 1.20
C VAL A 616 37.51 0.92 1.39
N ASP A 617 38.18 1.61 0.48
CA ASP A 617 38.34 3.06 0.49
C ASP A 617 37.01 3.78 0.26
N GLN A 618 36.19 3.29 -0.65
CA GLN A 618 34.87 3.81 -0.94
C GLN A 618 33.88 3.46 0.18
N LEU A 619 33.95 2.23 0.69
CA LEU A 619 33.13 1.76 1.81
C LEU A 619 33.33 2.68 3.03
N THR A 620 34.58 2.98 3.40
CA THR A 620 34.89 3.88 4.51
C THR A 620 34.28 5.27 4.31
N THR A 621 34.38 5.82 3.09
CA THR A 621 33.81 7.12 2.78
C THR A 621 32.27 7.13 2.89
N ILE A 622 31.61 6.07 2.39
CA ILE A 622 30.13 5.94 2.43
C ILE A 622 29.65 5.70 3.86
N GLU A 623 30.36 4.87 4.65
CA GLU A 623 30.07 4.66 6.06
C GLU A 623 30.18 5.95 6.89
N ASP A 624 31.25 6.74 6.65
CA ASP A 624 31.42 8.01 7.36
C ASP A 624 30.24 8.95 7.13
N VAL A 625 29.64 8.93 5.93
CA VAL A 625 28.44 9.71 5.61
C VAL A 625 27.19 9.11 6.28
N VAL A 626 26.97 7.81 6.12
CA VAL A 626 25.77 7.14 6.64
C VAL A 626 25.73 7.20 8.18
N LEU A 627 26.89 7.07 8.83
CA LEU A 627 27.03 7.07 10.28
C LEU A 627 27.41 8.44 10.85
N ASN A 628 27.52 9.47 10.00
CA ASN A 628 27.87 10.84 10.38
C ASN A 628 29.15 10.91 11.25
N ARG A 629 30.22 10.20 10.81
CA ARG A 629 31.46 10.06 11.61
C ARG A 629 32.35 11.29 11.58
N THR A 630 32.40 12.02 10.46
CA THR A 630 33.24 13.21 10.29
C THR A 630 32.50 14.34 9.58
N PRO A 631 32.76 15.60 9.91
CA PRO A 631 32.08 16.75 9.31
C PRO A 631 32.26 16.88 7.79
N ASP A 632 33.41 16.42 7.25
CA ASP A 632 33.78 16.46 5.83
C ASP A 632 33.28 15.25 5.01
N ALA A 633 32.63 14.29 5.65
CA ALA A 633 32.20 13.03 5.01
C ALA A 633 31.38 13.27 3.74
N SER A 634 30.42 14.20 3.80
CA SER A 634 29.57 14.54 2.64
C SER A 634 30.37 15.08 1.46
N GLU A 635 31.39 15.89 1.72
CA GLU A 635 32.25 16.44 0.67
C GLU A 635 33.10 15.35 0.01
N ARG A 636 33.66 14.44 0.82
CA ARG A 636 34.41 13.28 0.30
C ARG A 636 33.56 12.37 -0.56
N LEU A 637 32.29 12.13 -0.17
CA LEU A 637 31.37 11.33 -0.97
C LEU A 637 31.01 12.02 -2.31
N ILE A 638 30.84 13.34 -2.32
CA ILE A 638 30.62 14.12 -3.55
C ILE A 638 31.81 13.99 -4.49
N GLN A 639 33.03 14.07 -3.97
CA GLN A 639 34.27 13.89 -4.77
C GLN A 639 34.31 12.45 -5.32
N LEU A 640 34.09 11.44 -4.51
CA LEU A 640 34.00 10.04 -4.94
C LEU A 640 32.95 9.84 -6.04
N ALA A 641 31.78 10.46 -5.90
CA ALA A 641 30.72 10.39 -6.89
C ALA A 641 31.11 11.00 -8.23
N ALA A 642 31.91 12.07 -8.23
CA ALA A 642 32.43 12.69 -9.45
C ALA A 642 33.49 11.80 -10.13
N GLU A 643 34.34 11.12 -9.36
CA GLU A 643 35.37 10.21 -9.87
C GLU A 643 34.75 8.94 -10.50
N THR A 644 33.71 8.39 -9.86
CA THR A 644 33.04 7.16 -10.34
C THR A 644 32.17 7.35 -11.60
N GLN A 645 31.83 8.59 -11.97
CA GLN A 645 31.11 8.88 -13.21
C GLN A 645 31.99 8.94 -14.48
N ASN A 646 33.30 9.10 -14.34
CA ASN A 646 34.25 9.19 -15.46
C ASN A 646 35.22 7.99 -15.47
N PRO A 647 34.84 6.81 -16.00
CA PRO A 647 35.71 5.63 -16.03
C PRO A 647 36.83 5.69 -17.10
N THR A 648 37.11 6.84 -17.69
CA THR A 648 38.09 7.01 -18.80
C THR A 648 39.40 7.66 -18.39
N ASN A 649 39.90 7.44 -17.16
CA ASN A 649 41.31 7.74 -16.90
C ASN A 649 41.94 6.65 -16.02
N PRO A 650 42.77 5.77 -16.60
CA PRO A 650 43.67 4.95 -15.79
C PRO A 650 44.72 5.87 -15.16
N SER A 651 44.79 5.88 -13.84
CA SER A 651 45.82 6.62 -13.12
C SER A 651 47.21 6.32 -13.61
N PRO A 652 48.05 7.33 -13.77
CA PRO A 652 49.43 7.19 -13.43
C PRO A 652 49.77 8.00 -12.18
N ILE A 653 50.22 7.27 -11.20
CA ILE A 653 50.85 7.78 -9.98
C ILE A 653 52.13 8.55 -10.38
N GLY A 654 52.18 9.83 -10.08
CA GLY A 654 53.36 10.64 -10.10
C GLY A 654 53.08 11.97 -9.41
N PRO A 655 54.01 12.54 -8.59
CA PRO A 655 53.77 13.81 -7.92
C PRO A 655 53.71 14.89 -8.96
N ILE A 656 52.56 15.51 -9.16
CA ILE A 656 52.39 16.64 -10.07
C ILE A 656 52.81 17.90 -9.32
N SER A 657 53.88 18.51 -9.79
CA SER A 657 54.22 19.89 -9.50
C SER A 657 53.09 20.83 -9.88
N PRO A 658 52.88 21.97 -9.24
CA PRO A 658 51.79 22.87 -9.56
C PRO A 658 51.99 23.42 -10.97
N MET A 659 51.24 22.90 -11.93
CA MET A 659 51.09 23.54 -13.24
C MET A 659 50.20 24.78 -13.07
N GLY A 660 50.69 25.92 -13.54
CA GLY A 660 49.93 27.15 -13.56
C GLY A 660 48.59 27.04 -14.32
N PRO A 661 47.70 27.99 -14.15
CA PRO A 661 46.34 27.97 -14.62
C PRO A 661 46.30 27.79 -16.16
N MET A 662 45.79 26.63 -16.60
CA MET A 662 45.52 26.39 -18.02
C MET A 662 44.05 26.78 -18.34
N GLY A 663 43.89 27.71 -19.28
CA GLY A 663 42.62 28.21 -19.77
C GLY A 663 42.54 29.75 -19.77
N SER A 664 41.56 30.30 -20.49
CA SER A 664 41.27 31.72 -20.44
C SER A 664 40.73 32.09 -19.01
N LEU A 665 40.75 33.36 -18.66
CA LEU A 665 40.17 33.83 -17.38
C LEU A 665 38.70 33.43 -17.26
N GLU A 666 37.97 33.53 -18.36
CA GLU A 666 36.57 33.13 -18.46
C GLU A 666 36.39 31.63 -18.20
N ASP A 667 37.25 30.80 -18.78
CA ASP A 667 37.20 29.34 -18.54
C ASP A 667 37.51 29.02 -17.08
N ARG A 668 38.44 29.70 -16.44
CA ARG A 668 38.79 29.50 -15.05
C ARG A 668 37.63 29.86 -14.12
N LEU A 669 36.95 30.99 -14.37
CA LEU A 669 35.79 31.43 -13.59
C LEU A 669 34.59 30.48 -13.78
N GLN A 670 34.35 30.01 -15.02
CA GLN A 670 33.30 29.01 -15.28
C GLN A 670 33.62 27.68 -14.58
N GLU A 671 34.89 27.23 -14.70
CA GLU A 671 35.32 25.97 -14.09
C GLU A 671 35.29 26.03 -12.55
N ALA A 672 35.64 27.18 -11.95
CA ALA A 672 35.54 27.42 -10.53
C ALA A 672 34.09 27.21 -10.03
N LEU A 673 33.08 27.68 -10.77
CA LEU A 673 31.68 27.43 -10.48
C LEU A 673 31.30 26.00 -10.75
N ILE A 674 31.61 25.45 -11.92
CA ILE A 674 31.21 24.07 -12.27
C ILE A 674 31.76 23.05 -11.26
N LYS A 675 32.98 23.27 -10.76
CA LYS A 675 33.63 22.38 -9.78
C LYS A 675 33.38 22.80 -8.34
N GLY A 676 32.75 23.96 -8.10
CA GLY A 676 32.52 24.52 -6.77
C GLY A 676 33.83 24.80 -6.03
N ARG A 677 34.84 25.34 -6.70
CA ARG A 677 36.15 25.70 -6.12
C ARG A 677 36.20 27.16 -5.73
N SER A 678 36.66 27.45 -4.53
CA SER A 678 36.84 28.81 -4.02
C SER A 678 38.31 29.21 -3.80
N ASP A 679 39.21 28.26 -3.90
CA ASP A 679 40.65 28.42 -3.62
C ASP A 679 41.35 29.45 -4.51
N THR A 680 40.98 29.59 -5.76
CA THR A 680 41.53 30.59 -6.73
C THR A 680 40.51 31.69 -7.04
N LEU A 681 39.28 31.60 -6.58
CA LEU A 681 38.16 32.44 -6.99
C LEU A 681 38.43 33.94 -6.77
N GLU A 682 38.99 34.32 -5.61
CA GLU A 682 39.27 35.72 -5.26
C GLU A 682 40.36 36.30 -6.20
N ALA A 683 41.39 35.49 -6.51
CA ALA A 683 42.46 35.91 -7.40
C ALA A 683 41.94 36.08 -8.85
N ASP A 684 41.13 35.13 -9.34
CA ASP A 684 40.56 35.17 -10.69
C ASP A 684 39.52 36.31 -10.80
N LEU A 685 38.74 36.60 -9.77
CA LEU A 685 37.84 37.76 -9.77
C LEU A 685 38.56 39.10 -9.74
N ASN A 686 39.67 39.22 -9.00
CA ASN A 686 40.48 40.42 -8.99
C ASN A 686 41.15 40.65 -10.38
N GLU A 687 41.58 39.59 -11.07
CA GLU A 687 42.06 39.67 -12.46
C GLU A 687 40.91 40.10 -13.39
N ALA A 688 39.70 39.57 -13.17
CA ALA A 688 38.53 39.92 -13.95
C ALA A 688 38.11 41.39 -13.78
N LEU A 689 38.16 41.91 -12.56
CA LEU A 689 37.89 43.33 -12.27
C LEU A 689 38.82 44.27 -13.01
N ALA A 690 40.05 43.84 -13.30
CA ALA A 690 41.01 44.62 -14.12
C ALA A 690 40.70 44.53 -15.63
N LYS A 691 40.00 43.52 -16.09
CA LYS A 691 39.71 43.23 -17.50
C LYS A 691 38.32 43.70 -17.95
N TYR A 692 37.31 43.57 -17.07
CA TYR A 692 35.92 43.91 -17.37
C TYR A 692 35.60 45.36 -16.99
N PRO A 693 34.83 46.10 -17.83
CA PRO A 693 34.49 47.51 -17.53
C PRO A 693 33.65 47.71 -16.29
N ARG A 694 32.80 46.72 -15.96
CA ARG A 694 31.89 46.73 -14.79
C ARG A 694 31.93 45.38 -14.09
N ALA A 695 31.86 45.40 -12.78
CA ALA A 695 31.80 44.16 -11.99
C ALA A 695 30.55 43.31 -12.32
N VAL A 696 29.46 43.96 -12.74
CA VAL A 696 28.23 43.27 -13.18
C VAL A 696 28.47 42.45 -14.43
N ASP A 697 29.36 42.88 -15.36
CA ASP A 697 29.67 42.16 -16.60
C ASP A 697 30.39 40.84 -16.30
N ILE A 698 31.08 40.69 -15.17
CA ILE A 698 31.69 39.44 -14.71
C ILE A 698 30.63 38.48 -14.24
N ILE A 699 29.60 39.02 -13.55
CA ILE A 699 28.47 38.20 -13.09
C ILE A 699 27.65 37.73 -14.26
N GLU A 700 27.18 38.63 -15.14
CA GLU A 700 26.32 38.33 -16.28
C GLU A 700 27.05 37.53 -17.40
N GLY A 701 28.36 37.60 -17.47
CA GLY A 701 29.19 36.88 -18.44
C GLY A 701 29.69 35.51 -17.91
N PRO A 702 30.94 35.41 -17.51
CA PRO A 702 31.54 34.08 -17.20
C PRO A 702 30.93 33.39 -16.00
N LEU A 703 30.47 34.09 -14.95
CA LEU A 703 29.85 33.43 -13.81
C LEU A 703 28.47 32.84 -14.17
N MET A 704 27.61 33.59 -14.86
CA MET A 704 26.32 33.07 -15.30
C MET A 704 26.47 31.96 -16.35
N ALA A 705 27.48 32.02 -17.24
CA ALA A 705 27.77 30.94 -18.18
C ALA A 705 28.10 29.62 -17.42
N GLY A 706 28.90 29.73 -16.34
CA GLY A 706 29.18 28.59 -15.45
C GLY A 706 27.93 28.03 -14.78
N MET A 707 27.05 28.90 -14.25
CA MET A 707 25.80 28.48 -13.62
C MET A 707 24.83 27.80 -14.60
N ASN A 708 24.73 28.33 -15.81
CA ASN A 708 23.92 27.73 -16.88
C ASN A 708 24.41 26.32 -17.25
N GLU A 709 25.73 26.13 -17.33
CA GLU A 709 26.33 24.81 -17.57
C GLU A 709 26.08 23.86 -16.42
N VAL A 710 26.14 24.31 -15.16
CA VAL A 710 25.76 23.53 -13.99
C VAL A 710 24.30 23.10 -14.06
N GLY A 711 23.40 24.01 -14.41
CA GLY A 711 21.99 23.73 -14.62
C GLY A 711 21.75 22.68 -15.71
N ARG A 712 22.45 22.83 -16.85
CA ARG A 712 22.38 21.87 -17.96
C ARG A 712 22.85 20.47 -17.52
N ARG A 713 24.02 20.38 -16.86
CA ARG A 713 24.58 19.10 -16.37
C ARG A 713 23.70 18.45 -15.33
N PHE A 714 23.11 19.23 -14.45
CA PHE A 714 22.14 18.72 -13.45
C PHE A 714 20.89 18.18 -14.13
N GLY A 715 20.31 18.88 -15.09
CA GLY A 715 19.15 18.43 -15.87
C GLY A 715 19.41 17.16 -16.69
N GLU A 716 20.66 16.97 -17.18
CA GLU A 716 21.10 15.77 -17.88
C GLU A 716 21.51 14.61 -16.95
N GLY A 717 21.43 14.78 -15.62
CA GLY A 717 21.86 13.79 -14.64
C GLY A 717 23.38 13.61 -14.55
N LYS A 718 24.15 14.56 -15.06
CA LYS A 718 25.63 14.57 -15.02
C LYS A 718 26.21 15.30 -13.80
N MET A 719 25.38 15.97 -13.03
CA MET A 719 25.70 16.58 -11.76
C MET A 719 24.66 16.23 -10.71
N PHE A 720 25.08 16.23 -9.45
CA PHE A 720 24.22 15.88 -8.31
C PHE A 720 23.89 17.11 -7.50
N LEU A 721 22.85 17.02 -6.71
CA LEU A 721 22.36 18.11 -5.89
C LEU A 721 23.44 18.74 -4.98
N PRO A 722 24.26 17.99 -4.23
CA PRO A 722 25.32 18.57 -3.43
C PRO A 722 26.33 19.39 -4.23
N GLN A 723 26.60 18.98 -5.48
CA GLN A 723 27.47 19.73 -6.39
C GLN A 723 26.84 21.06 -6.80
N VAL A 724 25.52 21.09 -7.03
CA VAL A 724 24.78 22.33 -7.35
C VAL A 724 24.76 23.26 -6.15
N VAL A 725 24.55 22.74 -4.93
CA VAL A 725 24.60 23.52 -3.68
C VAL A 725 26.00 24.11 -3.46
N LYS A 726 27.04 23.32 -3.73
CA LYS A 726 28.43 23.79 -3.62
C LYS A 726 28.71 24.90 -4.64
N THR A 727 28.30 24.76 -5.90
CA THR A 727 28.36 25.80 -6.93
C THR A 727 27.63 27.07 -6.50
N ALA A 728 26.45 26.95 -5.93
CA ALA A 728 25.66 28.07 -5.45
C ALA A 728 26.38 28.86 -4.34
N ARG A 729 27.07 28.17 -3.42
CA ARG A 729 27.95 28.81 -2.42
C ARG A 729 29.11 29.56 -3.06
N THR A 730 29.77 28.95 -4.05
CA THR A 730 30.88 29.57 -4.82
C THR A 730 30.38 30.82 -5.55
N MET A 731 29.18 30.76 -6.17
CA MET A 731 28.56 31.92 -6.79
C MET A 731 28.28 33.03 -5.79
N LYS A 732 27.73 32.70 -4.60
CA LYS A 732 27.49 33.66 -3.52
C LYS A 732 28.77 34.35 -3.07
N GLN A 733 29.84 33.58 -2.86
CA GLN A 733 31.17 34.13 -2.52
C GLN A 733 31.67 35.07 -3.63
N ALA A 734 31.53 34.70 -4.91
CA ALA A 734 31.91 35.56 -6.03
C ALA A 734 31.16 36.89 -6.02
N VAL A 735 29.84 36.84 -5.80
CA VAL A 735 29.02 38.07 -5.71
C VAL A 735 29.42 38.93 -4.50
N GLU A 736 29.66 38.31 -3.31
CA GLU A 736 30.12 39.03 -2.12
C GLU A 736 31.45 39.77 -2.37
N ILE A 737 32.41 39.15 -3.09
CA ILE A 737 33.69 39.77 -3.48
C ILE A 737 33.48 40.93 -4.47
N LEU A 738 32.55 40.80 -5.42
CA LEU A 738 32.25 41.80 -6.45
C LEU A 738 31.37 42.94 -5.95
N GLN A 739 30.58 42.76 -4.90
CA GLN A 739 29.59 43.72 -4.42
C GLN A 739 30.15 45.10 -4.10
N PRO A 740 31.30 45.27 -3.39
CA PRO A 740 31.92 46.60 -3.15
C PRO A 740 32.26 47.32 -4.46
N HIS A 741 32.59 46.60 -5.52
CA HIS A 741 32.96 47.17 -6.82
C HIS A 741 31.73 47.54 -7.68
N ILE A 742 30.58 46.96 -7.40
CA ILE A 742 29.31 47.33 -8.00
C ILE A 742 28.82 48.65 -7.42
N GLU A 743 28.94 48.82 -6.10
CA GLU A 743 28.53 50.04 -5.40
C GLU A 743 29.46 51.24 -5.66
N SER A 744 30.74 51.01 -5.85
CA SER A 744 31.73 52.07 -6.16
C SER A 744 31.70 52.58 -7.61
N GLY A 745 31.12 51.85 -8.55
CA GLY A 745 30.96 52.26 -9.93
C GLY A 745 29.96 53.38 -10.22
N LYS A 746 29.30 53.92 -9.17
CA LYS A 746 28.32 55.03 -9.29
C LYS A 746 28.90 56.45 -9.09
N SER A 747 30.20 56.58 -8.98
CA SER A 747 30.85 57.93 -8.85
C SER A 747 31.79 58.22 -9.99
N GLY A 748 31.35 58.87 -11.04
CA GLY A 748 32.21 59.36 -12.07
C GLY A 748 31.52 59.96 -13.30
N ASN A 749 30.83 61.08 -13.21
CA ASN A 749 31.04 62.32 -13.97
C ASN A 749 30.04 63.42 -13.53
N PRO A 750 30.50 64.58 -13.16
CA PRO A 750 29.62 65.72 -12.86
C PRO A 750 29.47 66.52 -14.14
N GLY A 751 28.31 66.33 -14.83
CA GLY A 751 28.01 67.19 -15.98
C GLY A 751 26.82 66.63 -16.81
N ASP A 752 25.61 66.53 -16.23
CA ASP A 752 24.39 66.95 -16.90
C ASP A 752 23.26 67.10 -15.85
N SER A 753 22.80 68.34 -15.76
CA SER A 753 21.77 68.79 -14.86
C SER A 753 20.42 68.55 -15.54
N GLY A 754 19.55 67.82 -14.88
CA GLY A 754 18.13 67.88 -15.20
C GLY A 754 17.35 66.63 -14.89
N LEU A 755 16.59 66.76 -13.81
CA LEU A 755 15.41 66.01 -13.37
C LEU A 755 15.61 65.11 -12.13
N SER A 756 15.18 65.72 -11.02
CA SER A 756 14.91 65.11 -9.74
C SER A 756 13.89 63.99 -9.86
N GLY A 757 14.32 62.80 -9.49
CA GLY A 757 13.42 61.64 -9.26
C GLY A 757 14.11 60.75 -8.28
N ASP A 758 13.52 60.61 -7.11
CA ASP A 758 13.78 59.85 -5.92
C ASP A 758 14.65 58.57 -6.14
N SER A 759 15.91 58.59 -5.71
CA SER A 759 16.77 57.42 -5.73
C SER A 759 16.47 56.52 -4.54
N GLY A 760 15.32 55.78 -4.64
CA GLY A 760 15.03 54.62 -3.82
C GLY A 760 16.03 53.51 -4.15
N LYS A 761 16.60 52.87 -3.11
CA LYS A 761 17.29 51.59 -3.19
C LYS A 761 16.58 50.70 -4.21
N SER A 762 17.29 50.14 -5.20
CA SER A 762 16.69 49.16 -6.08
C SER A 762 16.20 48.02 -5.19
N ALA A 763 14.89 47.90 -5.01
CA ALA A 763 14.28 46.87 -4.18
C ALA A 763 14.68 45.51 -4.79
N GLN A 764 15.34 44.70 -4.00
CA GLN A 764 15.67 43.33 -4.37
C GLN A 764 14.36 42.60 -4.63
N SER A 765 14.25 41.92 -5.78
CA SER A 765 13.01 41.20 -6.11
C SER A 765 12.79 40.05 -5.13
N LYS A 766 11.54 39.91 -4.67
CA LYS A 766 11.14 38.98 -3.62
C LYS A 766 10.46 37.74 -4.18
N ILE A 767 10.88 36.58 -3.74
CA ILE A 767 10.18 35.31 -4.02
C ILE A 767 9.71 34.66 -2.74
N LEU A 768 8.44 34.29 -2.67
CA LEU A 768 7.88 33.50 -1.59
C LEU A 768 7.94 32.03 -1.97
N LEU A 769 8.49 31.18 -1.11
CA LEU A 769 8.55 29.73 -1.30
C LEU A 769 7.72 29.01 -0.25
N ALA A 770 6.94 28.03 -0.69
CA ALA A 770 6.17 27.17 0.20
C ALA A 770 6.06 25.75 -0.33
N THR A 771 6.18 24.77 0.55
CA THR A 771 5.63 23.45 0.29
C THR A 771 4.16 23.45 0.69
N VAL A 772 3.26 23.11 -0.25
CA VAL A 772 1.82 23.27 -0.07
C VAL A 772 1.27 22.38 1.04
N LYS A 773 0.08 22.70 1.53
CA LYS A 773 -0.62 21.97 2.60
C LYS A 773 -0.64 20.47 2.33
N GLY A 774 -0.42 19.68 3.38
CA GLY A 774 -0.42 18.23 3.31
C GLY A 774 0.91 17.61 2.84
N ASP A 775 1.87 18.41 2.37
CA ASP A 775 3.19 17.96 1.93
C ASP A 775 4.28 18.45 2.88
N VAL A 776 5.19 17.55 3.25
CA VAL A 776 6.28 17.80 4.21
C VAL A 776 7.66 17.74 3.56
N HIS A 777 7.72 17.49 2.26
CA HIS A 777 8.97 17.35 1.52
C HIS A 777 9.53 18.73 1.17
N ASP A 778 10.55 19.15 1.88
CA ASP A 778 11.13 20.50 1.78
C ASP A 778 12.42 20.59 0.98
N ILE A 779 13.10 19.45 0.71
CA ILE A 779 14.42 19.42 0.05
C ILE A 779 14.38 20.18 -1.28
N GLY A 780 13.40 19.91 -2.14
CA GLY A 780 13.28 20.58 -3.44
C GLY A 780 13.05 22.08 -3.29
N LYS A 781 12.21 22.50 -2.35
CA LYS A 781 11.95 23.91 -2.03
C LYS A 781 13.20 24.62 -1.48
N ASN A 782 13.90 23.97 -0.55
CA ASN A 782 15.11 24.54 0.05
C ASN A 782 16.21 24.77 -0.98
N ILE A 783 16.33 23.86 -1.95
CA ILE A 783 17.28 24.02 -3.07
C ILE A 783 16.89 25.21 -3.93
N VAL A 784 15.62 25.34 -4.30
CA VAL A 784 15.15 26.50 -5.06
C VAL A 784 15.43 27.77 -4.27
N GLY A 785 15.20 27.77 -2.96
CA GLY A 785 15.53 28.91 -2.08
C GLY A 785 17.00 29.31 -2.13
N VAL A 786 17.90 28.34 -2.00
CA VAL A 786 19.35 28.59 -2.11
C VAL A 786 19.71 29.12 -3.49
N VAL A 787 19.22 28.48 -4.56
CA VAL A 787 19.51 28.87 -5.94
C VAL A 787 18.99 30.29 -6.24
N MET A 788 17.77 30.63 -5.78
CA MET A 788 17.18 31.96 -5.96
C MET A 788 17.94 33.03 -5.15
N ALA A 789 18.28 32.76 -3.88
CA ALA A 789 19.06 33.66 -3.05
C ALA A 789 20.44 33.97 -3.66
N CYS A 790 21.10 32.93 -4.22
CA CYS A 790 22.39 33.09 -4.93
C CYS A 790 22.30 33.93 -6.20
N ASN A 791 21.10 34.02 -6.80
CA ASN A 791 20.83 34.84 -7.98
C ASN A 791 20.23 36.21 -7.64
N GLY A 792 20.36 36.66 -6.37
CA GLY A 792 20.05 38.00 -5.94
C GLY A 792 18.59 38.25 -5.60
N TYR A 793 17.76 37.22 -5.44
CA TYR A 793 16.39 37.34 -4.98
C TYR A 793 16.32 37.31 -3.44
N GLU A 794 15.45 38.12 -2.86
CA GLU A 794 15.09 37.96 -1.45
C GLU A 794 14.13 36.81 -1.32
N VAL A 795 14.51 35.74 -0.59
CA VAL A 795 13.71 34.52 -0.45
C VAL A 795 12.97 34.56 0.87
N ILE A 796 11.63 34.46 0.79
CA ILE A 796 10.74 34.32 1.95
C ILE A 796 10.25 32.91 1.98
N ASP A 797 10.82 32.09 2.85
CA ASP A 797 10.46 30.66 2.99
C ASP A 797 9.42 30.48 4.09
N LEU A 798 8.25 29.98 3.72
CA LEU A 798 7.16 29.68 4.65
C LEU A 798 7.23 28.26 5.23
N GLY A 799 8.21 27.45 4.84
CA GLY A 799 8.34 26.06 5.30
C GLY A 799 7.44 25.08 4.55
N VAL A 800 6.96 24.09 5.29
CA VAL A 800 6.16 22.95 4.77
C VAL A 800 4.73 23.01 5.27
N MET A 801 3.82 22.24 4.60
CA MET A 801 2.41 22.13 4.99
C MET A 801 1.66 23.46 5.03
N VAL A 802 2.03 24.42 4.20
CA VAL A 802 1.51 25.79 4.24
C VAL A 802 0.13 25.87 3.60
N PRO A 803 -0.92 26.33 4.34
CA PRO A 803 -2.26 26.51 3.79
C PRO A 803 -2.32 27.61 2.73
N ALA A 804 -3.25 27.50 1.77
CA ALA A 804 -3.41 28.45 0.67
C ALA A 804 -3.67 29.89 1.13
N ASP A 805 -4.47 30.09 2.17
CA ASP A 805 -4.78 31.40 2.77
C ASP A 805 -3.57 32.05 3.44
N GLU A 806 -2.66 31.26 4.02
CA GLU A 806 -1.41 31.77 4.60
C GLU A 806 -0.44 32.22 3.51
N ILE A 807 -0.31 31.43 2.43
CA ILE A 807 0.47 31.81 1.25
C ILE A 807 -0.02 33.14 0.67
N VAL A 808 -1.34 33.28 0.46
CA VAL A 808 -1.95 34.52 -0.07
C VAL A 808 -1.73 35.68 0.88
N LYS A 809 -1.95 35.48 2.19
CA LYS A 809 -1.77 36.53 3.20
C LYS A 809 -0.32 37.02 3.22
N LYS A 810 0.63 36.13 3.23
CA LYS A 810 2.06 36.45 3.24
C LYS A 810 2.51 37.10 1.93
N ALA A 811 1.99 36.65 0.80
CA ALA A 811 2.29 37.26 -0.49
C ALA A 811 1.85 38.74 -0.55
N ILE A 812 0.72 39.09 0.10
CA ILE A 812 0.23 40.47 0.22
C ILE A 812 1.07 41.29 1.22
N GLU A 813 1.33 40.71 2.41
CA GLU A 813 2.09 41.39 3.48
C GLU A 813 3.49 41.78 3.02
N GLU A 814 4.19 40.83 2.38
CA GLU A 814 5.60 41.00 1.96
C GLU A 814 5.73 41.65 0.55
N LYS A 815 4.62 41.78 -0.17
CA LYS A 815 4.58 42.33 -1.54
C LYS A 815 5.54 41.60 -2.48
N VAL A 816 5.41 40.30 -2.54
CA VAL A 816 6.31 39.44 -3.32
C VAL A 816 6.09 39.58 -4.82
N ASP A 817 7.16 39.46 -5.60
CA ASP A 817 7.13 39.53 -7.07
C ASP A 817 6.76 38.17 -7.70
N MET A 818 7.04 37.06 -7.01
CA MET A 818 6.75 35.69 -7.45
C MET A 818 6.45 34.77 -6.27
N ILE A 819 5.78 33.65 -6.57
CA ILE A 819 5.48 32.57 -5.61
C ILE A 819 6.03 31.27 -6.20
N GLY A 820 6.86 30.54 -5.45
CA GLY A 820 7.30 29.20 -5.80
C GLY A 820 6.58 28.18 -4.93
N LEU A 821 5.86 27.26 -5.56
CA LEU A 821 5.14 26.17 -4.91
C LEU A 821 5.85 24.85 -5.15
N SER A 822 6.10 24.10 -4.09
CA SER A 822 6.71 22.77 -4.13
C SER A 822 5.74 21.71 -3.63
N GLY A 823 5.81 20.53 -4.26
CA GLY A 823 5.07 19.34 -3.85
C GLY A 823 5.70 18.09 -4.40
N LEU A 824 5.77 17.04 -3.57
CA LEU A 824 6.34 15.75 -3.95
C LEU A 824 5.28 14.66 -4.04
N ILE A 825 4.16 14.80 -3.35
CA ILE A 825 3.09 13.80 -3.28
C ILE A 825 1.87 14.24 -4.10
N THR A 826 1.06 13.29 -4.52
CA THR A 826 -0.09 13.58 -5.40
C THR A 826 -1.11 14.56 -4.80
N PRO A 827 -1.45 14.54 -3.49
CA PRO A 827 -2.34 15.55 -2.91
C PRO A 827 -1.85 16.99 -3.06
N SER A 828 -0.54 17.21 -3.16
CA SER A 828 0.05 18.53 -3.38
C SER A 828 -0.41 19.18 -4.67
N LEU A 829 -0.74 18.38 -5.69
CA LEU A 829 -1.24 18.85 -6.98
C LEU A 829 -2.58 19.57 -6.85
N GLU A 830 -3.49 19.05 -6.02
CA GLU A 830 -4.79 19.67 -5.74
C GLU A 830 -4.63 20.93 -4.89
N GLU A 831 -3.71 20.91 -3.92
CA GLU A 831 -3.43 22.08 -3.09
C GLU A 831 -2.79 23.22 -3.90
N MET A 832 -1.96 22.93 -4.91
CA MET A 832 -1.46 23.96 -5.84
C MET A 832 -2.62 24.62 -6.65
N VAL A 833 -3.63 23.86 -7.02
CA VAL A 833 -4.86 24.39 -7.64
C VAL A 833 -5.62 25.29 -6.65
N ASN A 834 -5.72 24.86 -5.38
CA ASN A 834 -6.36 25.63 -4.31
C ASN A 834 -5.63 26.96 -4.07
N VAL A 835 -4.29 26.99 -4.06
CA VAL A 835 -3.49 28.20 -3.97
C VAL A 835 -3.78 29.14 -5.15
N ALA A 836 -3.78 28.64 -6.37
CA ALA A 836 -4.08 29.42 -7.57
C ALA A 836 -5.49 30.05 -7.53
N GLN A 837 -6.49 29.31 -7.09
CA GLN A 837 -7.85 29.80 -6.89
C GLN A 837 -7.95 30.86 -5.78
N ALA A 838 -7.21 30.66 -4.67
CA ALA A 838 -7.17 31.61 -3.57
C ALA A 838 -6.52 32.94 -3.99
N LEU A 839 -5.41 32.90 -4.75
CA LEU A 839 -4.79 34.07 -5.35
C LEU A 839 -5.74 34.82 -6.31
N ARG A 840 -6.46 34.09 -7.16
CA ARG A 840 -7.48 34.69 -8.05
C ARG A 840 -8.62 35.36 -7.27
N LYS A 841 -9.10 34.73 -6.20
CA LYS A 841 -10.12 35.32 -5.31
C LYS A 841 -9.64 36.60 -4.65
N ALA A 842 -8.35 36.68 -4.35
CA ALA A 842 -7.70 37.89 -3.81
C ALA A 842 -7.36 38.92 -4.89
N ASN A 843 -7.73 38.71 -6.16
CA ASN A 843 -7.39 39.56 -7.32
C ASN A 843 -5.86 39.76 -7.48
N LEU A 844 -5.08 38.74 -7.18
CA LEU A 844 -3.63 38.73 -7.36
C LEU A 844 -3.30 37.93 -8.63
N ASP A 845 -2.37 38.44 -9.42
CA ASP A 845 -1.87 37.80 -10.65
C ASP A 845 -0.35 37.56 -10.60
N ILE A 846 0.20 37.42 -9.37
CA ILE A 846 1.61 37.18 -9.09
C ILE A 846 2.06 35.90 -9.81
N PRO A 847 3.18 35.90 -10.57
CA PRO A 847 3.70 34.71 -11.22
C PRO A 847 3.87 33.52 -10.25
N ILE A 848 3.41 32.34 -10.66
CA ILE A 848 3.57 31.12 -9.88
C ILE A 848 4.57 30.20 -10.58
N LEU A 849 5.63 29.80 -9.86
CA LEU A 849 6.57 28.78 -10.27
C LEU A 849 6.15 27.45 -9.62
N ILE A 850 5.84 26.43 -10.41
CA ILE A 850 5.38 25.13 -9.94
C ILE A 850 6.52 24.14 -10.07
N GLY A 851 6.99 23.62 -8.95
CA GLY A 851 8.04 22.61 -8.88
C GLY A 851 7.69 21.40 -8.04
N GLY A 852 8.46 20.34 -8.19
CA GLY A 852 8.30 19.09 -7.46
C GLY A 852 8.19 17.88 -8.39
N ALA A 853 8.55 16.70 -7.87
CA ALA A 853 8.70 15.48 -8.68
C ALA A 853 7.39 14.97 -9.29
N THR A 854 6.25 15.24 -8.65
CA THR A 854 4.91 14.84 -9.14
C THR A 854 4.30 15.86 -10.08
N THR A 855 4.87 17.06 -10.20
CA THR A 855 4.34 18.12 -11.06
C THR A 855 4.69 17.87 -12.53
N SER A 856 3.82 18.28 -13.44
CA SER A 856 4.06 18.20 -14.87
C SER A 856 3.49 19.41 -15.59
N GLN A 857 4.05 19.71 -16.75
CA GLN A 857 3.55 20.80 -17.60
C GLN A 857 2.08 20.55 -18.01
N LEU A 858 1.72 19.31 -18.24
CA LEU A 858 0.35 18.91 -18.57
C LEU A 858 -0.62 19.16 -17.39
N HIS A 859 -0.21 18.87 -16.16
CA HIS A 859 -1.01 19.19 -14.98
C HIS A 859 -1.21 20.70 -14.83
N VAL A 860 -0.17 21.48 -15.01
CA VAL A 860 -0.27 22.95 -15.01
C VAL A 860 -1.23 23.43 -16.08
N ALA A 861 -1.11 22.91 -17.32
CA ALA A 861 -1.96 23.29 -18.44
C ALA A 861 -3.44 22.92 -18.24
N LEU A 862 -3.74 21.76 -17.63
CA LEU A 862 -5.11 21.26 -17.48
C LEU A 862 -5.81 21.74 -16.22
N LYS A 863 -5.09 21.93 -15.10
CA LYS A 863 -5.68 22.11 -13.77
C LYS A 863 -5.40 23.48 -13.15
N ILE A 864 -4.18 24.02 -13.27
CA ILE A 864 -3.78 25.25 -12.59
C ILE A 864 -4.02 26.48 -13.47
N ALA A 865 -3.49 26.51 -14.68
CA ALA A 865 -3.61 27.65 -15.59
C ALA A 865 -5.07 28.05 -15.90
N PRO A 866 -6.04 27.14 -16.06
CA PRO A 866 -7.44 27.53 -16.31
C PRO A 866 -8.11 28.25 -15.16
N VAL A 867 -7.68 28.01 -13.93
CA VAL A 867 -8.28 28.58 -12.72
C VAL A 867 -7.56 29.83 -12.22
N TYR A 868 -6.45 30.21 -12.85
CA TYR A 868 -5.61 31.35 -12.48
C TYR A 868 -5.56 32.41 -13.58
N GLY A 869 -5.39 33.68 -13.22
CA GLY A 869 -5.32 34.79 -14.19
C GLY A 869 -3.90 35.24 -14.48
N GLY A 870 -2.94 34.93 -13.63
CA GLY A 870 -1.51 35.26 -13.78
C GLY A 870 -0.71 34.16 -14.47
N PRO A 871 0.57 34.43 -14.80
CA PRO A 871 1.45 33.42 -15.39
C PRO A 871 1.75 32.27 -14.41
N VAL A 872 1.65 31.03 -14.88
CA VAL A 872 2.04 29.82 -14.15
C VAL A 872 3.10 29.11 -14.96
N VAL A 873 4.26 28.90 -14.40
CA VAL A 873 5.40 28.27 -15.08
C VAL A 873 5.74 26.95 -14.40
N TRP A 874 5.78 25.87 -15.17
CA TRP A 874 6.25 24.60 -14.65
C TRP A 874 7.80 24.54 -14.67
N MET A 875 8.38 24.22 -13.52
CA MET A 875 9.81 24.09 -13.33
C MET A 875 10.23 22.63 -13.32
N LYS A 876 10.92 22.19 -14.33
CA LYS A 876 11.42 20.82 -14.45
C LYS A 876 12.45 20.47 -13.38
N ASP A 877 13.27 21.46 -13.03
CA ASP A 877 14.31 21.33 -12.00
C ASP A 877 14.60 22.70 -11.34
N ALA A 878 15.32 22.66 -10.21
CA ALA A 878 15.60 23.84 -9.41
C ALA A 878 16.44 24.89 -10.14
N SER A 879 17.32 24.49 -11.07
CA SER A 879 18.23 25.39 -11.79
C SER A 879 17.53 26.30 -12.79
N GLN A 880 16.31 25.94 -13.23
CA GLN A 880 15.55 26.73 -14.19
C GLN A 880 14.83 27.93 -13.54
N ASN A 881 14.67 27.93 -12.22
CA ASN A 881 13.93 28.96 -11.51
C ASN A 881 14.50 30.38 -11.71
N PRO A 882 15.82 30.64 -11.62
CA PRO A 882 16.35 31.99 -11.86
C PRO A 882 16.14 32.47 -13.28
N ILE A 883 16.27 31.59 -14.28
CA ILE A 883 16.07 31.90 -15.69
C ILE A 883 14.61 32.28 -15.96
N ALA A 884 13.68 31.48 -15.42
CA ALA A 884 12.25 31.76 -15.52
C ALA A 884 11.88 33.07 -14.80
N ALA A 885 12.41 33.26 -13.59
CA ALA A 885 12.21 34.46 -12.81
C ALA A 885 12.70 35.72 -13.54
N GLN A 886 13.92 35.68 -14.09
CA GLN A 886 14.50 36.80 -14.86
C GLN A 886 13.65 37.14 -16.09
N ARG A 887 13.22 36.12 -16.87
CA ARG A 887 12.34 36.32 -18.02
C ARG A 887 10.99 36.94 -17.61
N LEU A 888 10.38 36.45 -16.52
CA LEU A 888 9.12 36.98 -15.99
C LEU A 888 9.23 38.42 -15.51
N MET A 889 10.37 38.80 -14.92
CA MET A 889 10.63 40.17 -14.50
C MET A 889 10.89 41.11 -15.68
N ALA A 890 11.49 40.61 -16.77
CA ALA A 890 11.76 41.39 -17.96
C ALA A 890 10.54 41.63 -18.86
N ASP A 891 9.74 40.57 -19.11
CA ASP A 891 8.53 40.63 -19.97
C ASP A 891 7.45 39.67 -19.48
N ARG A 892 6.76 40.05 -18.42
CA ARG A 892 5.69 39.25 -17.81
C ARG A 892 4.51 39.00 -18.77
N LYS A 893 4.15 40.00 -19.60
CA LYS A 893 3.00 39.90 -20.50
C LYS A 893 3.31 38.99 -21.69
N GLY A 894 4.47 39.16 -22.31
CA GLY A 894 4.88 38.34 -23.47
C GLY A 894 4.98 36.86 -23.08
N ILE A 895 5.57 36.55 -21.91
CA ILE A 895 5.66 35.18 -21.40
C ILE A 895 4.29 34.60 -21.03
N SER A 896 3.40 35.40 -20.43
CA SER A 896 2.03 34.94 -20.16
C SER A 896 1.31 34.55 -21.45
N ASP A 897 1.44 35.33 -22.51
CA ASP A 897 0.84 35.04 -23.82
C ASP A 897 1.47 33.80 -24.49
N GLU A 898 2.79 33.61 -24.35
CA GLU A 898 3.51 32.41 -24.83
C GLU A 898 2.99 31.15 -24.13
N LEU A 899 2.97 31.16 -22.79
CA LEU A 899 2.49 30.05 -21.97
C LEU A 899 1.00 29.72 -22.23
N ASN A 900 0.18 30.71 -22.40
CA ASN A 900 -1.26 30.50 -22.67
C ASN A 900 -1.48 29.80 -24.02
N LYS A 901 -0.67 30.11 -25.05
CA LYS A 901 -0.73 29.43 -26.35
C LYS A 901 -0.26 27.99 -26.23
N GLU A 902 0.85 27.76 -25.53
CA GLU A 902 1.41 26.43 -25.31
C GLU A 902 0.43 25.55 -24.52
N TYR A 903 -0.15 26.07 -23.43
CA TYR A 903 -1.14 25.34 -22.64
C TYR A 903 -2.46 25.11 -23.37
N ALA A 904 -2.87 26.01 -24.25
CA ALA A 904 -4.01 25.79 -25.12
C ALA A 904 -3.77 24.64 -26.09
N HIS A 905 -2.57 24.56 -26.68
CA HIS A 905 -2.18 23.47 -27.55
C HIS A 905 -2.11 22.12 -26.82
N LEU A 906 -1.51 22.08 -25.62
CA LEU A 906 -1.49 20.88 -24.80
C LEU A 906 -2.88 20.38 -24.41
N ARG A 907 -3.79 21.29 -24.08
CA ARG A 907 -5.22 20.94 -23.80
C ARG A 907 -5.92 20.39 -25.03
N GLU A 908 -5.65 20.96 -26.22
CA GLU A 908 -6.25 20.48 -27.46
C GLU A 908 -5.72 19.08 -27.82
N GLN A 909 -4.43 18.85 -27.71
CA GLN A 909 -3.83 17.51 -27.90
C GLN A 909 -4.44 16.48 -26.95
N TYR A 910 -4.51 16.78 -25.65
CA TYR A 910 -5.08 15.91 -24.66
C TYR A 910 -6.57 15.59 -24.93
N ASN A 911 -7.37 16.59 -25.31
CA ASN A 911 -8.78 16.40 -25.65
C ASN A 911 -8.95 15.58 -26.93
N ASN A 912 -8.08 15.75 -27.93
CA ASN A 912 -8.10 14.99 -29.18
C ASN A 912 -7.73 13.52 -28.96
N GLU A 913 -6.79 13.22 -28.06
CA GLU A 913 -6.45 11.85 -27.68
C GLU A 913 -7.63 11.17 -26.97
N GLN A 914 -8.39 11.89 -26.16
CA GLN A 914 -9.60 11.36 -25.52
C GLN A 914 -10.79 11.20 -26.49
N GLN A 915 -10.86 11.98 -27.56
CA GLN A 915 -11.94 11.90 -28.57
C GLN A 915 -11.75 10.82 -29.64
N GLN A 916 -10.64 10.09 -29.66
CA GLN A 916 -10.40 8.96 -30.58
C GLN A 916 -11.20 7.70 -30.24
N LEU A 917 -12.02 7.71 -29.20
CA LEU A 917 -12.97 6.62 -28.93
C LEU A 917 -14.11 6.70 -29.94
N VAL A 918 -14.08 5.82 -30.95
CA VAL A 918 -15.20 5.60 -31.86
C VAL A 918 -16.40 5.00 -31.11
N SER A 919 -17.62 5.34 -31.52
CA SER A 919 -18.81 4.74 -30.93
C SER A 919 -18.79 3.21 -31.09
N LEU A 920 -19.46 2.48 -30.21
CA LEU A 920 -19.54 1.01 -30.28
C LEU A 920 -20.09 0.53 -31.64
N GLU A 921 -20.98 1.34 -32.22
CA GLU A 921 -21.60 1.06 -33.52
C GLU A 921 -20.58 1.20 -34.68
N GLU A 922 -19.76 2.22 -34.63
CA GLU A 922 -18.68 2.48 -35.57
C GLU A 922 -17.53 1.47 -35.42
N ALA A 923 -17.19 1.11 -34.19
CA ALA A 923 -16.20 0.06 -33.91
C ALA A 923 -16.65 -1.32 -34.47
N ARG A 924 -17.96 -1.65 -34.35
CA ARG A 924 -18.56 -2.86 -34.94
C ARG A 924 -18.53 -2.83 -36.47
N GLN A 925 -18.73 -1.68 -37.10
CA GLN A 925 -18.64 -1.50 -38.56
C GLN A 925 -17.20 -1.64 -39.07
N ARG A 926 -16.20 -1.22 -38.29
CA ARG A 926 -14.77 -1.27 -38.59
C ARG A 926 -14.12 -2.61 -38.18
N LYS A 927 -14.90 -3.56 -37.64
CA LYS A 927 -14.39 -4.88 -37.24
C LYS A 927 -13.76 -5.59 -38.44
N PRO A 928 -12.45 -5.95 -38.39
CA PRO A 928 -11.82 -6.69 -39.49
C PRO A 928 -12.45 -8.06 -39.62
N ARG A 929 -12.87 -8.42 -40.81
CA ARG A 929 -13.37 -9.77 -41.15
C ARG A 929 -12.17 -10.63 -41.53
N PHE A 930 -11.61 -11.37 -40.59
CA PHE A 930 -10.45 -12.24 -40.82
C PHE A 930 -10.80 -13.57 -41.47
N PHE A 931 -12.08 -13.95 -41.53
CA PHE A 931 -12.57 -15.15 -42.20
C PHE A 931 -13.75 -14.76 -43.09
N GLN A 932 -13.62 -15.04 -44.39
CA GLN A 932 -14.76 -15.16 -45.30
C GLN A 932 -15.21 -16.63 -45.25
N GLU A 933 -16.52 -16.87 -44.98
CA GLU A 933 -17.13 -18.17 -45.22
C GLU A 933 -17.05 -18.56 -46.70
#